data_d57a2ec8eec96b8fd9bc53bc31f217e0
#
_entry.id   d57a2ec8eec96b8fd9bc53bc31f217e0
#
_cell.length_a   1.000
_cell.length_b   1.000
_cell.length_c   1.000
_cell.angle_alpha   90.00
_cell.angle_beta   90.00
_cell.angle_gamma   90.00
#
_symmetry.space_group_name_H-M   'P 1'
#
loop_
_entity.id
_entity.type
_entity.pdbx_description
1 polymer ?
#
loop_
_entity_poly.entity_id
_entity_poly.type
_entity_poly.pdbx_seq_one_letter_code
_entity_poly.pdbx_strand_id
1 'polypeptide(L)'
;VYKRQDDILRSYRGKNRLEMPPHVYAIAESAYYNMLAYKENQCVIISGESGAGKTEAAKRIMQYIAAVSGNSTASAGIHNIKDMVLATNPLLESFGCAKTLRNNNSSRHGKYLEIMFDTQGSPVGAQITNYLLEKGRVVGQVRNERNFHIFYQLTKAATPQQREAFGLQGPEAYAYTAHSQCLDVPGIDDHADFAAAFQAMQTIGLSEDEQMSIVRMLASILWLGNVYFAENAQGDAEIGNADVTDFCAYLLGVDPTAVQRALTQRIMETQRGGRRGSVYEVPLNPTQAAAVRDALSKAIYNNLFEWIVSRVNQSLQAHGQASTVIGVLDIYGFEIFENNSFEQLCINYVNEKLQQIFIELTLKKEQEEYAQEQIQWTPIKYFNNKIVCDLIESKRPPGIFSTLNDAVVTAHADSAAADNSFMQRTSMLASNPHFEARGTKFLIRHYAGDVMYNVQGMTEKNKDALLKDILNLVDSSSNAFLVGLFPDRPDPDSKKRPPSAGDRIKTSANLLVDNLMQAQPSYIRTIKPNQNKSPSEYDTQAILHQIKYLGLQENIRVRRAGFAYRNTFEKIVQRFYLLSPATSYAGDYIWQGDARSGCERIFIDTGIARDEWQLGVSKGFIKNPETLFALETMRDRYWHNMAMRIQRAWRAYLRRREESARRIQRAWRRSREGYEFLEMRDYGHQLLSGRKERRRFSLVSM
;
A
#
# COMPACT_ATOMS: atom_id res chain seq x y z
N VAL A 1 -9.24 15.03 21.32
CA VAL A 1 -8.67 13.71 20.94
C VAL A 1 -7.54 13.90 19.93
N TYR A 2 -7.71 14.70 18.85
CA TYR A 2 -6.70 14.88 17.79
C TYR A 2 -5.39 15.53 18.28
N LYS A 3 -5.44 16.58 19.09
CA LYS A 3 -4.23 17.22 19.67
C LYS A 3 -3.36 16.25 20.46
N ARG A 4 -3.98 15.30 21.17
CA ARG A 4 -3.27 14.28 21.95
C ARG A 4 -2.59 13.23 21.05
N GLN A 5 -3.13 12.97 19.84
CA GLN A 5 -2.51 12.05 18.87
C GLN A 5 -1.25 12.65 18.24
N ASP A 6 -1.26 13.93 17.90
CA ASP A 6 -0.09 14.62 17.34
C ASP A 6 1.06 14.71 18.36
N ASP A 7 0.74 14.92 19.64
CA ASP A 7 1.73 14.93 20.72
C ASP A 7 2.36 13.55 20.90
N ILE A 8 1.55 12.48 20.84
CA ILE A 8 2.05 11.09 20.89
C ILE A 8 2.95 10.82 19.68
N LEU A 9 2.51 11.17 18.46
CA LEU A 9 3.30 10.98 17.25
C LEU A 9 4.67 11.66 17.36
N ARG A 10 4.71 12.90 17.80
CA ARG A 10 5.95 13.67 17.99
C ARG A 10 6.87 13.05 19.05
N SER A 11 6.32 12.37 20.04
CA SER A 11 7.11 11.73 21.10
C SER A 11 7.96 10.57 20.62
N TYR A 12 7.57 9.92 19.49
CA TYR A 12 8.32 8.82 18.88
C TYR A 12 9.45 9.30 17.95
N ARG A 13 9.42 10.55 17.52
CA ARG A 13 10.39 11.10 16.58
C ARG A 13 11.82 11.11 17.16
N GLY A 14 12.75 10.51 16.43
CA GLY A 14 14.16 10.38 16.84
C GLY A 14 14.36 9.46 18.04
N LYS A 15 13.33 8.69 18.43
CA LYS A 15 13.41 7.75 19.54
C LYS A 15 13.55 6.34 19.02
N ASN A 16 14.35 5.58 19.75
CA ASN A 16 14.50 4.17 19.52
C ASN A 16 13.22 3.42 19.94
N ARG A 17 12.88 2.34 19.22
CA ARG A 17 11.71 1.53 19.52
C ARG A 17 11.70 0.91 20.94
N LEU A 18 12.86 0.77 21.58
CA LEU A 18 12.98 0.25 22.96
C LEU A 18 12.82 1.34 24.02
N GLU A 19 12.98 2.61 23.65
CA GLU A 19 12.80 3.73 24.58
C GLU A 19 11.32 4.14 24.73
N MET A 20 10.46 3.65 23.82
CA MET A 20 9.06 4.01 23.77
C MET A 20 8.15 2.80 23.92
N PRO A 21 6.91 2.97 24.42
CA PRO A 21 5.94 1.89 24.45
C PRO A 21 5.73 1.28 23.06
N PRO A 22 5.43 -0.03 22.96
CA PRO A 22 5.16 -0.69 21.68
C PRO A 22 4.01 -0.01 20.93
N HIS A 23 4.29 0.50 19.72
CA HIS A 23 3.32 1.14 18.85
C HIS A 23 3.77 1.05 17.39
N VAL A 24 2.82 1.12 16.44
CA VAL A 24 3.14 1.15 15.00
C VAL A 24 4.00 2.35 14.59
N TYR A 25 3.95 3.45 15.36
CA TYR A 25 4.82 4.61 15.16
C TYR A 25 6.29 4.27 15.39
N ALA A 26 6.62 3.39 16.33
CA ALA A 26 7.99 2.96 16.54
C ALA A 26 8.55 2.17 15.34
N ILE A 27 7.71 1.39 14.66
CA ILE A 27 8.10 0.68 13.42
C ILE A 27 8.29 1.68 12.28
N ALA A 28 7.36 2.65 12.14
CA ALA A 28 7.46 3.69 11.11
C ALA A 28 8.72 4.56 11.30
N GLU A 29 9.04 4.94 12.55
CA GLU A 29 10.27 5.68 12.86
C GLU A 29 11.51 4.85 12.54
N SER A 30 11.54 3.57 12.92
CA SER A 30 12.66 2.67 12.60
C SER A 30 12.87 2.53 11.10
N ALA A 31 11.80 2.38 10.31
CA ALA A 31 11.90 2.31 8.86
C ALA A 31 12.43 3.62 8.27
N TYR A 32 11.92 4.77 8.70
CA TYR A 32 12.37 6.08 8.23
C TYR A 32 13.84 6.35 8.62
N TYR A 33 14.20 6.03 9.87
CA TYR A 33 15.58 6.15 10.35
C TYR A 33 16.54 5.26 9.56
N ASN A 34 16.19 3.97 9.36
CA ASN A 34 17.02 3.02 8.62
C ASN A 34 17.21 3.47 7.15
N MET A 35 16.14 3.96 6.51
CA MET A 35 16.23 4.52 5.18
C MET A 35 17.25 5.67 5.09
N LEU A 36 17.21 6.60 6.05
CA LEU A 36 18.13 7.73 6.09
C LEU A 36 19.57 7.30 6.42
N ALA A 37 19.70 6.39 7.39
CA ALA A 37 20.99 5.97 7.92
C ALA A 37 21.77 5.08 6.96
N TYR A 38 21.08 4.11 6.35
CA TYR A 38 21.72 3.06 5.52
C TYR A 38 21.53 3.28 4.02
N LYS A 39 20.67 4.24 3.62
CA LYS A 39 20.32 4.52 2.21
C LYS A 39 19.77 3.29 1.49
N GLU A 40 18.95 2.51 2.20
CA GLU A 40 18.32 1.28 1.71
C GLU A 40 16.81 1.44 1.72
N ASN A 41 16.15 0.91 0.68
CA ASN A 41 14.70 0.88 0.60
C ASN A 41 14.12 0.06 1.76
N GLN A 42 13.01 0.51 2.29
CA GLN A 42 12.30 -0.12 3.39
C GLN A 42 10.91 -0.55 2.94
N CYS A 43 10.38 -1.64 3.49
CA CYS A 43 8.98 -1.98 3.31
C CYS A 43 8.35 -2.44 4.62
N VAL A 44 7.09 -2.07 4.83
CA VAL A 44 6.28 -2.51 5.97
C VAL A 44 5.19 -3.43 5.46
N ILE A 45 5.24 -4.69 5.83
CA ILE A 45 4.31 -5.73 5.43
C ILE A 45 3.34 -5.98 6.57
N ILE A 46 2.06 -5.69 6.35
CA ILE A 46 1.03 -5.81 7.38
C ILE A 46 0.14 -7.01 7.05
N SER A 47 0.02 -7.94 7.99
CA SER A 47 -0.77 -9.16 7.83
C SER A 47 -1.62 -9.46 9.05
N GLY A 48 -2.66 -10.26 8.87
CA GLY A 48 -3.64 -10.62 9.89
C GLY A 48 -5.01 -10.90 9.28
N GLU A 49 -5.97 -11.34 10.08
CA GLU A 49 -7.33 -11.63 9.64
C GLU A 49 -8.10 -10.37 9.19
N SER A 50 -9.20 -10.58 8.48
CA SER A 50 -10.12 -9.50 8.13
C SER A 50 -10.71 -8.88 9.41
N GLY A 51 -10.62 -7.54 9.52
CA GLY A 51 -11.08 -6.80 10.70
C GLY A 51 -10.09 -6.76 11.87
N ALA A 52 -8.85 -7.26 11.71
CA ALA A 52 -7.81 -7.19 12.74
C ALA A 52 -7.05 -5.84 12.81
N GLY A 53 -7.44 -4.84 12.00
CA GLY A 53 -6.88 -3.49 12.04
C GLY A 53 -5.69 -3.24 11.10
N LYS A 54 -5.47 -4.07 10.06
CA LYS A 54 -4.38 -3.88 9.09
C LYS A 54 -4.40 -2.50 8.44
N THR A 55 -5.51 -2.13 7.85
CA THR A 55 -5.69 -0.85 7.16
C THR A 55 -5.54 0.34 8.11
N GLU A 56 -6.00 0.22 9.36
CA GLU A 56 -5.77 1.25 10.38
C GLU A 56 -4.28 1.38 10.73
N ALA A 57 -3.57 0.26 10.87
CA ALA A 57 -2.12 0.29 11.08
C ALA A 57 -1.39 0.95 9.90
N ALA A 58 -1.75 0.62 8.65
CA ALA A 58 -1.20 1.25 7.45
C ALA A 58 -1.45 2.75 7.42
N LYS A 59 -2.68 3.21 7.71
CA LYS A 59 -3.02 4.64 7.81
C LYS A 59 -2.16 5.35 8.85
N ARG A 60 -1.97 4.76 10.04
CA ARG A 60 -1.15 5.35 11.12
C ARG A 60 0.32 5.45 10.75
N ILE A 61 0.86 4.44 10.06
CA ILE A 61 2.24 4.47 9.57
C ILE A 61 2.41 5.58 8.54
N MET A 62 1.50 5.70 7.58
CA MET A 62 1.52 6.76 6.57
C MET A 62 1.43 8.16 7.21
N GLN A 63 0.52 8.35 8.17
CA GLN A 63 0.40 9.60 8.93
C GLN A 63 1.71 9.95 9.66
N TYR A 64 2.34 8.94 10.27
CA TYR A 64 3.62 9.12 10.96
C TYR A 64 4.71 9.57 9.98
N ILE A 65 4.91 8.83 8.90
CA ILE A 65 5.93 9.14 7.87
C ILE A 65 5.68 10.52 7.29
N ALA A 66 4.43 10.85 6.96
CA ALA A 66 4.04 12.18 6.50
C ALA A 66 4.41 13.29 7.49
N ALA A 67 4.22 13.07 8.78
CA ALA A 67 4.49 14.08 9.81
C ALA A 67 5.99 14.29 10.10
N VAL A 68 6.80 13.20 10.09
CA VAL A 68 8.23 13.29 10.44
C VAL A 68 9.12 13.73 9.29
N SER A 69 8.73 13.47 8.04
CA SER A 69 9.52 13.73 6.84
C SER A 69 9.51 15.19 6.33
N GLY A 70 8.98 16.15 7.08
CA GLY A 70 8.76 17.51 6.61
C GLY A 70 9.25 18.65 7.51
N ASN A 71 10.55 18.78 7.71
CA ASN A 71 11.15 19.90 8.43
C ASN A 71 12.01 20.83 7.56
N SER A 72 11.98 20.72 6.24
CA SER A 72 12.63 21.71 5.40
C SER A 72 11.65 22.84 5.06
N THR A 73 12.10 24.06 5.19
CA THR A 73 11.47 25.32 4.75
C THR A 73 11.26 25.38 3.23
N ALA A 74 11.31 24.26 2.54
CA ALA A 74 11.21 24.13 1.09
C ALA A 74 9.79 23.86 0.65
N SER A 75 9.24 24.85 -0.01
CA SER A 75 8.15 24.87 -0.99
C SER A 75 6.79 24.20 -0.68
N ALA A 76 5.73 24.92 -1.02
CA ALA A 76 4.31 24.52 -0.99
C ALA A 76 4.02 23.13 -1.63
N GLY A 77 4.89 22.61 -2.51
CA GLY A 77 4.73 21.31 -3.17
C GLY A 77 4.88 20.09 -2.25
N ILE A 78 5.72 20.16 -1.20
CA ILE A 78 5.97 19.01 -0.30
C ILE A 78 4.79 18.78 0.67
N HIS A 79 4.13 19.84 1.12
CA HIS A 79 2.90 19.71 1.90
C HIS A 79 1.80 19.03 1.09
N ASN A 80 1.78 19.25 -0.23
CA ASN A 80 0.75 18.74 -1.11
C ASN A 80 0.78 17.19 -1.24
N ILE A 81 1.97 16.56 -1.36
CA ILE A 81 2.08 15.09 -1.52
C ILE A 81 1.58 14.34 -0.27
N LYS A 82 1.92 14.84 0.91
CA LYS A 82 1.49 14.23 2.19
C LYS A 82 -0.01 14.27 2.37
N ASP A 83 -0.59 15.44 2.15
CA ASP A 83 -2.02 15.67 2.28
C ASP A 83 -2.78 14.90 1.20
N MET A 84 -2.24 14.80 -0.02
CA MET A 84 -2.82 14.03 -1.12
C MET A 84 -2.83 12.52 -0.84
N VAL A 85 -1.74 11.93 -0.32
CA VAL A 85 -1.69 10.51 0.04
C VAL A 85 -2.78 10.17 1.06
N LEU A 86 -3.01 11.04 2.05
CA LEU A 86 -4.06 10.82 3.05
C LEU A 86 -5.45 11.11 2.50
N ALA A 87 -5.59 12.10 1.65
CA ALA A 87 -6.87 12.49 1.03
C ALA A 87 -7.39 11.44 0.04
N THR A 88 -6.52 10.61 -0.56
CA THR A 88 -6.94 9.54 -1.48
C THR A 88 -7.61 8.34 -0.81
N ASN A 89 -7.43 8.16 0.50
CA ASN A 89 -7.98 6.99 1.20
C ASN A 89 -9.52 6.89 1.13
N PRO A 90 -10.33 7.94 1.37
CA PRO A 90 -11.78 7.85 1.25
C PRO A 90 -12.24 7.39 -0.13
N LEU A 91 -11.59 7.86 -1.21
CA LEU A 91 -11.89 7.45 -2.57
C LEU A 91 -11.62 5.97 -2.80
N LEU A 92 -10.42 5.50 -2.45
CA LEU A 92 -10.05 4.09 -2.61
C LEU A 92 -10.85 3.16 -1.71
N GLU A 93 -11.29 3.60 -0.53
CA GLU A 93 -12.18 2.83 0.35
C GLU A 93 -13.59 2.72 -0.23
N SER A 94 -14.15 3.80 -0.76
CA SER A 94 -15.49 3.78 -1.37
C SER A 94 -15.56 2.80 -2.53
N PHE A 95 -14.54 2.75 -3.39
CA PHE A 95 -14.51 1.87 -4.55
C PHE A 95 -13.91 0.49 -4.30
N GLY A 96 -13.05 0.33 -3.31
CA GLY A 96 -12.30 -0.89 -3.09
C GLY A 96 -12.69 -1.67 -1.82
N CYS A 97 -13.57 -1.14 -0.97
CA CYS A 97 -14.00 -1.79 0.26
C CYS A 97 -15.50 -2.11 0.27
N ALA A 98 -15.86 -3.09 1.06
CA ALA A 98 -17.23 -3.52 1.22
C ALA A 98 -17.51 -4.03 2.65
N LYS A 99 -18.79 -4.07 3.04
CA LYS A 99 -19.22 -4.76 4.25
C LYS A 99 -19.29 -6.25 3.99
N THR A 100 -18.56 -7.02 4.79
CA THR A 100 -18.59 -8.48 4.81
C THR A 100 -19.18 -8.99 6.13
N LEU A 101 -19.46 -10.29 6.23
CA LEU A 101 -19.92 -10.92 7.46
C LEU A 101 -18.96 -10.72 8.63
N ARG A 102 -17.66 -10.56 8.33
CA ARG A 102 -16.59 -10.44 9.35
C ARG A 102 -16.22 -9.00 9.69
N ASN A 103 -16.48 -8.04 8.78
CA ASN A 103 -16.06 -6.66 8.96
C ASN A 103 -16.92 -5.70 8.13
N ASN A 104 -17.38 -4.60 8.75
CA ASN A 104 -18.19 -3.60 8.07
C ASN A 104 -17.42 -2.78 7.02
N ASN A 105 -16.08 -2.71 7.13
CA ASN A 105 -15.23 -2.06 6.15
C ASN A 105 -14.02 -2.96 5.84
N SER A 106 -14.23 -3.92 4.94
CA SER A 106 -13.22 -4.88 4.51
C SER A 106 -12.66 -4.46 3.16
N SER A 107 -11.34 -4.25 3.07
CA SER A 107 -10.66 -4.02 1.80
C SER A 107 -10.80 -5.26 0.92
N ARG A 108 -11.34 -5.07 -0.29
CA ARG A 108 -11.52 -6.12 -1.31
C ARG A 108 -10.53 -5.98 -2.46
N HIS A 109 -9.44 -5.29 -2.21
CA HIS A 109 -8.24 -5.18 -3.06
C HIS A 109 -7.00 -5.10 -2.18
N GLY A 110 -5.87 -5.54 -2.68
CA GLY A 110 -4.57 -5.31 -2.07
C GLY A 110 -4.01 -3.96 -2.51
N LYS A 111 -3.35 -3.26 -1.61
CA LYS A 111 -2.73 -1.97 -1.89
C LYS A 111 -1.27 -1.98 -1.43
N TYR A 112 -0.36 -1.67 -2.34
CA TYR A 112 1.03 -1.36 -2.03
C TYR A 112 1.28 0.11 -2.32
N LEU A 113 1.54 0.89 -1.28
CA LEU A 113 1.86 2.30 -1.37
C LEU A 113 3.37 2.48 -1.20
N GLU A 114 4.01 3.11 -2.16
CA GLU A 114 5.41 3.49 -2.14
C GLU A 114 5.53 5.01 -2.01
N ILE A 115 6.21 5.47 -0.97
CA ILE A 115 6.55 6.88 -0.77
C ILE A 115 8.01 7.05 -1.15
N MET A 116 8.29 7.94 -2.09
CA MET A 116 9.61 8.20 -2.66
C MET A 116 10.26 9.39 -1.95
N PHE A 117 11.53 9.26 -1.60
CA PHE A 117 12.27 10.27 -0.87
C PHE A 117 13.53 10.70 -1.63
N ASP A 118 13.91 11.96 -1.47
CA ASP A 118 15.19 12.49 -1.91
C ASP A 118 16.35 12.04 -0.99
N THR A 119 17.57 12.46 -1.29
CA THR A 119 18.75 12.15 -0.49
C THR A 119 18.73 12.74 0.92
N GLN A 120 17.88 13.72 1.17
CA GLN A 120 17.72 14.38 2.47
C GLN A 120 16.56 13.79 3.30
N GLY A 121 15.78 12.88 2.72
CA GLY A 121 14.63 12.24 3.37
C GLY A 121 13.34 13.05 3.27
N SER A 122 13.26 14.00 2.32
CA SER A 122 12.01 14.69 2.03
C SER A 122 11.20 13.90 1.00
N PRO A 123 9.87 13.75 1.15
CA PRO A 123 9.05 13.04 0.19
C PRO A 123 8.94 13.84 -1.10
N VAL A 124 9.24 13.19 -2.22
CA VAL A 124 9.20 13.81 -3.57
C VAL A 124 8.04 13.30 -4.41
N GLY A 125 7.44 12.17 -4.04
CA GLY A 125 6.30 11.59 -4.73
C GLY A 125 5.80 10.33 -4.03
N ALA A 126 4.72 9.76 -4.55
CA ALA A 126 4.23 8.46 -4.11
C ALA A 126 3.61 7.70 -5.29
N GLN A 127 3.49 6.39 -5.14
CA GLN A 127 2.85 5.51 -6.10
C GLN A 127 2.03 4.46 -5.39
N ILE A 128 0.83 4.19 -5.89
CA ILE A 128 -0.06 3.15 -5.41
C ILE A 128 -0.14 2.06 -6.48
N THR A 129 0.19 0.84 -6.10
CA THR A 129 -0.05 -0.35 -6.93
C THR A 129 -1.21 -1.13 -6.33
N ASN A 130 -2.21 -1.38 -7.16
CA ASN A 130 -3.39 -2.16 -6.80
C ASN A 130 -3.20 -3.62 -7.16
N TYR A 131 -3.64 -4.52 -6.29
CA TYR A 131 -3.63 -5.96 -6.50
C TYR A 131 -5.04 -6.52 -6.30
N LEU A 132 -5.53 -7.25 -7.28
CA LEU A 132 -6.70 -8.13 -7.16
C LEU A 132 -7.95 -7.49 -6.57
N LEU A 133 -8.62 -6.61 -7.31
CA LEU A 133 -9.98 -6.23 -6.96
C LEU A 133 -10.92 -7.44 -7.07
N GLU A 134 -11.69 -7.71 -6.03
CA GLU A 134 -12.74 -8.75 -5.99
C GLU A 134 -13.93 -8.33 -6.87
N LYS A 135 -13.72 -8.22 -8.17
CA LYS A 135 -14.74 -7.72 -9.12
C LYS A 135 -16.02 -8.58 -9.19
N GLY A 136 -15.94 -9.84 -8.78
CA GLY A 136 -17.10 -10.72 -8.67
C GLY A 136 -18.18 -10.18 -7.73
N ARG A 137 -17.79 -9.40 -6.72
CA ARG A 137 -18.69 -8.77 -5.76
C ARG A 137 -19.68 -7.77 -6.40
N VAL A 138 -19.33 -7.20 -7.55
CA VAL A 138 -20.20 -6.26 -8.27
C VAL A 138 -21.56 -6.89 -8.61
N VAL A 139 -21.54 -8.16 -9.01
CA VAL A 139 -22.69 -8.86 -9.56
C VAL A 139 -23.34 -9.86 -8.58
N GLY A 140 -22.67 -10.18 -7.47
CA GLY A 140 -23.20 -11.11 -6.49
C GLY A 140 -22.49 -11.00 -5.14
N GLN A 141 -23.27 -11.02 -4.07
CA GLN A 141 -22.80 -10.99 -2.69
C GLN A 141 -23.52 -12.07 -1.87
N VAL A 142 -22.86 -12.55 -0.82
CA VAL A 142 -23.47 -13.43 0.15
C VAL A 142 -24.55 -12.66 0.94
N ARG A 143 -25.59 -13.33 1.38
CA ARG A 143 -26.64 -12.72 2.21
C ARG A 143 -26.03 -12.00 3.41
N ASN A 144 -26.52 -10.80 3.70
CA ASN A 144 -26.03 -9.87 4.73
C ASN A 144 -24.62 -9.29 4.47
N GLU A 145 -24.06 -9.43 3.26
CA GLU A 145 -22.93 -8.63 2.81
C GLU A 145 -23.40 -7.48 1.91
N ARG A 146 -22.56 -6.50 1.65
CA ARG A 146 -22.85 -5.42 0.69
C ARG A 146 -21.96 -5.55 -0.56
N ASN A 147 -22.40 -4.98 -1.64
CA ASN A 147 -21.56 -4.59 -2.76
C ASN A 147 -20.54 -3.55 -2.30
N PHE A 148 -19.67 -3.06 -3.16
CA PHE A 148 -18.75 -1.96 -2.84
C PHE A 148 -19.53 -0.75 -2.30
N HIS A 149 -18.94 -0.07 -1.34
CA HIS A 149 -19.59 1.04 -0.64
C HIS A 149 -20.11 2.12 -1.58
N ILE A 150 -19.38 2.43 -2.64
CA ILE A 150 -19.73 3.49 -3.59
C ILE A 150 -21.14 3.34 -4.17
N PHE A 151 -21.63 2.14 -4.40
CA PHE A 151 -22.97 1.92 -4.94
C PHE A 151 -24.06 2.37 -3.98
N TYR A 152 -23.89 2.12 -2.68
CA TYR A 152 -24.85 2.57 -1.64
C TYR A 152 -24.68 4.06 -1.35
N GLN A 153 -23.48 4.57 -1.34
CA GLN A 153 -23.17 5.98 -1.21
C GLN A 153 -23.83 6.78 -2.35
N LEU A 154 -23.64 6.35 -3.60
CA LEU A 154 -24.22 7.00 -4.77
C LEU A 154 -25.73 6.96 -4.75
N THR A 155 -26.36 5.79 -4.53
CA THR A 155 -27.81 5.63 -4.59
C THR A 155 -28.53 6.39 -3.49
N LYS A 156 -27.89 6.60 -2.33
CA LYS A 156 -28.47 7.37 -1.21
C LYS A 156 -28.17 8.86 -1.31
N ALA A 157 -26.95 9.25 -1.69
CA ALA A 157 -26.46 10.62 -1.60
C ALA A 157 -26.32 11.37 -2.92
N ALA A 158 -26.70 10.76 -4.06
CA ALA A 158 -26.66 11.43 -5.37
C ALA A 158 -27.43 12.75 -5.36
N THR A 159 -26.86 13.77 -6.00
CA THR A 159 -27.51 15.07 -6.17
C THR A 159 -28.77 14.98 -7.04
N PRO A 160 -29.72 15.91 -6.94
CA PRO A 160 -30.90 15.93 -7.82
C PRO A 160 -30.53 15.88 -9.31
N GLN A 161 -29.49 16.61 -9.70
CA GLN A 161 -28.98 16.61 -11.09
C GLN A 161 -28.48 15.23 -11.52
N GLN A 162 -27.72 14.54 -10.66
CA GLN A 162 -27.22 13.18 -10.95
C GLN A 162 -28.38 12.18 -11.02
N ARG A 163 -29.39 12.32 -10.15
CA ARG A 163 -30.59 11.47 -10.16
C ARG A 163 -31.38 11.61 -11.45
N GLU A 164 -31.58 12.83 -11.90
CA GLU A 164 -32.29 13.12 -13.14
C GLU A 164 -31.50 12.62 -14.36
N ALA A 165 -30.20 12.97 -14.46
CA ALA A 165 -29.36 12.63 -15.61
C ALA A 165 -29.16 11.12 -15.81
N PHE A 166 -29.09 10.35 -14.71
CA PHE A 166 -28.73 8.92 -14.75
C PHE A 166 -29.81 7.99 -14.20
N GLY A 167 -31.02 8.51 -13.96
CA GLY A 167 -32.17 7.72 -13.48
C GLY A 167 -31.92 7.07 -12.11
N LEU A 168 -31.12 7.70 -11.24
CA LEU A 168 -30.71 7.08 -9.99
C LEU A 168 -31.85 7.05 -8.96
N GLN A 169 -32.09 5.86 -8.43
CA GLN A 169 -33.08 5.57 -7.39
C GLN A 169 -32.37 5.12 -6.09
N GLY A 170 -33.15 4.70 -5.09
CA GLY A 170 -32.60 4.09 -3.89
C GLY A 170 -31.93 2.73 -4.16
N PRO A 171 -31.10 2.24 -3.23
CA PRO A 171 -30.33 1.00 -3.44
C PRO A 171 -31.22 -0.24 -3.55
N GLU A 172 -32.46 -0.20 -3.07
CA GLU A 172 -33.46 -1.25 -3.18
C GLU A 172 -33.95 -1.48 -4.62
N ALA A 173 -33.80 -0.49 -5.50
CA ALA A 173 -34.25 -0.55 -6.88
C ALA A 173 -33.33 -1.36 -7.80
N TYR A 174 -32.14 -1.72 -7.36
CA TYR A 174 -31.14 -2.38 -8.19
C TYR A 174 -30.80 -3.79 -7.69
N ALA A 175 -30.82 -4.74 -8.60
CA ALA A 175 -30.53 -6.14 -8.27
C ALA A 175 -29.15 -6.31 -7.62
N TYR A 176 -28.12 -5.60 -8.08
CA TYR A 176 -26.75 -5.71 -7.58
C TYR A 176 -26.53 -5.12 -6.18
N THR A 177 -27.47 -4.37 -5.63
CA THR A 177 -27.43 -3.85 -4.26
C THR A 177 -28.46 -4.47 -3.34
N ALA A 178 -29.63 -4.88 -3.88
CA ALA A 178 -30.73 -5.41 -3.09
C ALA A 178 -30.65 -6.92 -2.83
N HIS A 179 -29.98 -7.69 -3.73
CA HIS A 179 -29.97 -9.15 -3.68
C HIS A 179 -29.50 -9.73 -2.34
N SER A 180 -28.51 -9.14 -1.73
CA SER A 180 -27.93 -9.62 -0.46
C SER A 180 -28.72 -9.23 0.80
N GLN A 181 -29.79 -8.43 0.67
CA GLN A 181 -30.65 -7.95 1.74
C GLN A 181 -29.93 -7.15 2.84
N CYS A 182 -28.89 -6.38 2.46
CA CYS A 182 -28.08 -5.57 3.36
C CYS A 182 -27.92 -4.14 2.84
N LEU A 183 -28.96 -3.32 2.94
CA LEU A 183 -28.96 -1.95 2.43
C LEU A 183 -28.37 -0.95 3.42
N ASP A 184 -28.57 -1.17 4.71
CA ASP A 184 -28.11 -0.32 5.79
C ASP A 184 -27.19 -1.07 6.74
N VAL A 185 -26.16 -0.39 7.22
CA VAL A 185 -25.18 -0.97 8.15
C VAL A 185 -24.97 -0.01 9.31
N PRO A 186 -25.20 -0.44 10.56
CA PRO A 186 -24.94 0.39 11.73
C PRO A 186 -23.50 0.87 11.78
N GLY A 187 -23.31 2.19 11.96
CA GLY A 187 -21.99 2.80 12.04
C GLY A 187 -21.34 3.15 10.70
N ILE A 188 -22.05 3.00 9.57
CA ILE A 188 -21.65 3.53 8.26
C ILE A 188 -22.59 4.68 7.90
N ASP A 189 -22.03 5.85 7.58
CA ASP A 189 -22.74 7.00 7.06
C ASP A 189 -22.45 7.16 5.56
N ASP A 190 -23.29 6.54 4.72
CA ASP A 190 -23.13 6.54 3.28
C ASP A 190 -23.17 7.97 2.68
N HIS A 191 -23.84 8.94 3.31
CA HIS A 191 -23.89 10.34 2.86
C HIS A 191 -22.57 11.07 3.14
N ALA A 192 -22.07 10.96 4.36
CA ALA A 192 -20.81 11.58 4.73
C ALA A 192 -19.63 10.97 3.95
N ASP A 193 -19.62 9.65 3.77
CA ASP A 193 -18.59 8.93 3.03
C ASP A 193 -18.61 9.29 1.53
N PHE A 194 -19.80 9.49 0.94
CA PHE A 194 -19.93 9.98 -0.45
C PHE A 194 -19.33 11.37 -0.61
N ALA A 195 -19.66 12.29 0.29
CA ALA A 195 -19.09 13.64 0.26
C ALA A 195 -17.56 13.62 0.40
N ALA A 196 -17.01 12.77 1.28
CA ALA A 196 -15.58 12.60 1.46
C ALA A 196 -14.89 12.02 0.20
N ALA A 197 -15.52 11.04 -0.47
CA ALA A 197 -15.00 10.46 -1.70
C ALA A 197 -14.96 11.50 -2.84
N PHE A 198 -16.00 12.30 -3.00
CA PHE A 198 -16.06 13.35 -4.01
C PHE A 198 -15.06 14.49 -3.72
N GLN A 199 -14.91 14.87 -2.45
CA GLN A 199 -13.85 15.81 -2.07
C GLN A 199 -12.46 15.26 -2.38
N ALA A 200 -12.23 13.97 -2.18
CA ALA A 200 -10.99 13.32 -2.56
C ALA A 200 -10.76 13.39 -4.09
N MET A 201 -11.79 13.16 -4.90
CA MET A 201 -11.72 13.32 -6.37
C MET A 201 -11.29 14.74 -6.76
N GLN A 202 -11.86 15.77 -6.13
CA GLN A 202 -11.47 17.17 -6.37
C GLN A 202 -10.02 17.44 -5.96
N THR A 203 -9.59 16.88 -4.82
CA THR A 203 -8.22 17.04 -4.30
C THR A 203 -7.18 16.46 -5.26
N ILE A 204 -7.47 15.34 -5.92
CA ILE A 204 -6.57 14.73 -6.93
C ILE A 204 -6.72 15.39 -8.33
N GLY A 205 -7.52 16.41 -8.45
CA GLY A 205 -7.67 17.20 -9.68
C GLY A 205 -8.59 16.58 -10.74
N LEU A 206 -9.57 15.76 -10.34
CA LEU A 206 -10.61 15.29 -11.27
C LEU A 206 -11.59 16.43 -11.58
N SER A 207 -11.81 16.69 -12.87
CA SER A 207 -12.78 17.66 -13.33
C SER A 207 -14.23 17.24 -13.00
N GLU A 208 -15.17 18.17 -13.03
CA GLU A 208 -16.59 17.85 -12.84
C GLU A 208 -17.10 16.89 -13.92
N ASP A 209 -16.64 17.02 -15.17
CA ASP A 209 -16.99 16.12 -16.26
C ASP A 209 -16.48 14.70 -16.04
N GLU A 210 -15.25 14.54 -15.50
CA GLU A 210 -14.72 13.24 -15.13
C GLU A 210 -15.50 12.61 -13.97
N GLN A 211 -15.86 13.41 -12.95
CA GLN A 211 -16.69 12.95 -11.83
C GLN A 211 -18.08 12.52 -12.33
N MET A 212 -18.71 13.27 -13.22
CA MET A 212 -19.99 12.90 -13.84
C MET A 212 -19.86 11.65 -14.72
N SER A 213 -18.75 11.46 -15.40
CA SER A 213 -18.46 10.25 -16.19
C SER A 213 -18.33 9.01 -15.29
N ILE A 214 -17.67 9.13 -14.13
CA ILE A 214 -17.60 8.08 -13.11
C ILE A 214 -19.02 7.71 -12.63
N VAL A 215 -19.84 8.69 -12.27
CA VAL A 215 -21.23 8.47 -11.83
C VAL A 215 -22.04 7.77 -12.92
N ARG A 216 -21.88 8.19 -14.19
CA ARG A 216 -22.55 7.57 -15.34
C ARG A 216 -22.16 6.08 -15.49
N MET A 217 -20.88 5.72 -15.29
CA MET A 217 -20.43 4.33 -15.35
C MET A 217 -20.99 3.51 -14.20
N LEU A 218 -21.02 4.05 -12.99
CA LEU A 218 -21.63 3.38 -11.83
C LEU A 218 -23.15 3.17 -12.03
N ALA A 219 -23.85 4.17 -12.57
CA ALA A 219 -25.26 4.07 -12.91
C ALA A 219 -25.50 2.99 -13.99
N SER A 220 -24.65 2.95 -15.04
CA SER A 220 -24.77 1.93 -16.10
C SER A 220 -24.61 0.52 -15.55
N ILE A 221 -23.70 0.29 -14.59
CA ILE A 221 -23.54 -1.00 -13.92
C ILE A 221 -24.81 -1.38 -13.14
N LEU A 222 -25.37 -0.44 -12.36
CA LEU A 222 -26.59 -0.69 -11.58
C LEU A 222 -27.78 -1.02 -12.49
N TRP A 223 -27.98 -0.29 -13.58
CA TRP A 223 -29.04 -0.53 -14.53
C TRP A 223 -28.84 -1.80 -15.36
N LEU A 224 -27.60 -2.15 -15.73
CA LEU A 224 -27.29 -3.45 -16.35
C LEU A 224 -27.73 -4.62 -15.46
N GLY A 225 -27.54 -4.52 -14.13
CA GLY A 225 -27.99 -5.53 -13.19
C GLY A 225 -29.50 -5.79 -13.21
N ASN A 226 -30.28 -4.81 -13.66
CA ASN A 226 -31.73 -4.91 -13.75
C ASN A 226 -32.24 -5.45 -15.11
N VAL A 227 -31.34 -5.68 -16.08
CA VAL A 227 -31.72 -6.31 -17.35
C VAL A 227 -32.13 -7.75 -17.09
N TYR A 228 -33.35 -8.10 -17.48
CA TYR A 228 -33.94 -9.42 -17.27
C TYR A 228 -34.01 -10.20 -18.60
N PHE A 229 -33.72 -11.50 -18.55
CA PHE A 229 -33.77 -12.39 -19.71
C PHE A 229 -34.88 -13.41 -19.51
N ALA A 230 -35.80 -13.47 -20.49
CA ALA A 230 -36.81 -14.52 -20.63
C ALA A 230 -36.29 -15.61 -21.55
N GLU A 231 -36.88 -16.79 -21.46
CA GLU A 231 -36.63 -17.91 -22.36
C GLU A 231 -37.71 -17.95 -23.45
N ASN A 232 -37.30 -17.95 -24.72
CA ASN A 232 -38.22 -18.08 -25.84
C ASN A 232 -38.61 -19.57 -26.10
N ALA A 233 -39.45 -19.83 -27.07
CA ALA A 233 -39.90 -21.16 -27.40
C ALA A 233 -38.78 -22.11 -27.89
N GLN A 234 -37.66 -21.57 -28.27
CA GLN A 234 -36.46 -22.32 -28.76
C GLN A 234 -35.45 -22.55 -27.62
N GLY A 235 -35.67 -22.00 -26.42
CA GLY A 235 -34.72 -22.08 -25.30
C GLY A 235 -33.68 -20.93 -25.30
N ASP A 236 -33.80 -19.96 -26.22
CA ASP A 236 -32.89 -18.87 -26.35
C ASP A 236 -33.30 -17.67 -25.46
N ALA A 237 -32.32 -16.83 -25.11
CA ALA A 237 -32.53 -15.64 -24.33
C ALA A 237 -33.20 -14.52 -25.14
N GLU A 238 -34.24 -13.95 -24.55
CA GLU A 238 -34.92 -12.77 -25.04
C GLU A 238 -34.95 -11.68 -23.95
N ILE A 239 -34.82 -10.42 -24.34
CA ILE A 239 -34.87 -9.30 -23.39
C ILE A 239 -36.31 -9.18 -22.84
N GLY A 240 -36.46 -9.32 -21.53
CA GLY A 240 -37.76 -9.26 -20.85
C GLY A 240 -38.20 -7.83 -20.48
N ASN A 241 -37.30 -6.83 -20.52
CA ASN A 241 -37.54 -5.43 -20.19
C ASN A 241 -36.73 -4.50 -21.11
N ALA A 242 -37.30 -4.23 -22.29
CA ALA A 242 -36.64 -3.45 -23.34
C ALA A 242 -36.34 -1.99 -22.92
N ASP A 243 -37.20 -1.37 -22.14
CA ASP A 243 -37.05 0.00 -21.62
C ASP A 243 -35.77 0.12 -20.72
N VAL A 244 -35.50 -0.84 -19.89
CA VAL A 244 -34.26 -0.88 -19.07
C VAL A 244 -33.04 -1.03 -19.97
N THR A 245 -33.11 -1.89 -20.98
CA THR A 245 -32.01 -2.12 -21.92
C THR A 245 -31.72 -0.88 -22.77
N ASP A 246 -32.77 -0.17 -23.22
CA ASP A 246 -32.65 1.07 -23.94
C ASP A 246 -32.04 2.19 -23.11
N PHE A 247 -32.38 2.23 -21.82
CA PHE A 247 -31.73 3.14 -20.87
C PHE A 247 -30.26 2.76 -20.61
N CYS A 248 -29.93 1.48 -20.51
CA CYS A 248 -28.52 1.03 -20.47
C CYS A 248 -27.75 1.48 -21.72
N ALA A 249 -28.36 1.38 -22.91
CA ALA A 249 -27.78 1.84 -24.17
C ALA A 249 -27.50 3.36 -24.14
N TYR A 250 -28.44 4.14 -23.63
CA TYR A 250 -28.24 5.59 -23.42
C TYR A 250 -27.06 5.88 -22.50
N LEU A 251 -26.99 5.19 -21.33
CA LEU A 251 -25.88 5.39 -20.38
C LEU A 251 -24.52 4.97 -20.96
N LEU A 252 -24.48 3.89 -21.72
CA LEU A 252 -23.27 3.40 -22.37
C LEU A 252 -22.91 4.19 -23.63
N GLY A 253 -23.84 4.97 -24.19
CA GLY A 253 -23.65 5.74 -25.44
C GLY A 253 -23.57 4.86 -26.69
N VAL A 254 -24.36 3.78 -26.73
CA VAL A 254 -24.39 2.78 -27.81
C VAL A 254 -25.81 2.65 -28.38
N ASP A 255 -25.93 2.02 -29.54
CA ASP A 255 -27.24 1.71 -30.14
C ASP A 255 -27.98 0.65 -29.30
N PRO A 256 -29.29 0.82 -28.98
CA PRO A 256 -30.07 -0.15 -28.20
C PRO A 256 -30.10 -1.55 -28.83
N THR A 257 -30.19 -1.66 -30.15
CA THR A 257 -30.22 -2.95 -30.83
C THR A 257 -28.87 -3.66 -30.76
N ALA A 258 -27.77 -2.89 -30.72
CA ALA A 258 -26.42 -3.43 -30.51
C ALA A 258 -26.25 -4.00 -29.10
N VAL A 259 -26.82 -3.33 -28.07
CA VAL A 259 -26.81 -3.88 -26.69
C VAL A 259 -27.60 -5.17 -26.61
N GLN A 260 -28.82 -5.21 -27.14
CA GLN A 260 -29.67 -6.40 -27.14
C GLN A 260 -28.95 -7.57 -27.80
N ARG A 261 -28.37 -7.34 -29.00
CA ARG A 261 -27.63 -8.37 -29.75
C ARG A 261 -26.40 -8.85 -28.96
N ALA A 262 -25.58 -7.95 -28.41
CA ALA A 262 -24.37 -8.29 -27.68
C ALA A 262 -24.65 -9.10 -26.39
N LEU A 263 -25.85 -8.92 -25.78
CA LEU A 263 -26.25 -9.63 -24.56
C LEU A 263 -26.93 -10.97 -24.86
N THR A 264 -27.60 -11.14 -26.03
CA THR A 264 -28.40 -12.34 -26.33
C THR A 264 -27.81 -13.26 -27.38
N GLN A 265 -26.76 -12.83 -28.07
CA GLN A 265 -26.13 -13.58 -29.15
C GLN A 265 -24.60 -13.56 -29.01
N ARG A 266 -23.97 -14.55 -29.65
CA ARG A 266 -22.52 -14.66 -29.77
C ARG A 266 -22.12 -14.81 -31.23
N ILE A 267 -21.18 -13.98 -31.67
CA ILE A 267 -20.60 -14.08 -33.01
C ILE A 267 -19.49 -15.13 -33.02
N MET A 268 -19.61 -16.13 -33.86
CA MET A 268 -18.60 -17.13 -34.13
C MET A 268 -18.07 -17.01 -35.56
N GLU A 269 -16.78 -16.70 -35.70
CA GLU A 269 -16.09 -16.71 -36.98
C GLU A 269 -15.41 -18.07 -37.21
N THR A 270 -15.73 -18.74 -38.30
CA THR A 270 -15.00 -19.97 -38.72
C THR A 270 -13.77 -19.59 -39.54
N GLN A 271 -12.61 -20.10 -39.18
CA GLN A 271 -11.40 -19.97 -40.00
C GLN A 271 -11.24 -21.20 -40.88
N ARG A 272 -11.19 -21.02 -42.16
CA ARG A 272 -10.89 -22.12 -43.12
C ARG A 272 -9.65 -21.72 -43.93
N GLY A 273 -8.53 -22.39 -43.69
CA GLY A 273 -7.32 -22.27 -44.51
C GLY A 273 -6.68 -20.87 -44.53
N GLY A 274 -6.71 -20.14 -43.40
CA GLY A 274 -6.09 -18.81 -43.30
C GLY A 274 -6.89 -17.66 -43.93
N ARG A 275 -8.10 -17.89 -44.40
CA ARG A 275 -9.07 -16.89 -44.87
C ARG A 275 -10.20 -16.74 -43.85
N ARG A 276 -10.74 -15.53 -43.66
CA ARG A 276 -11.97 -15.29 -42.88
C ARG A 276 -13.07 -16.20 -43.46
N GLY A 277 -13.60 -17.09 -42.63
CA GLY A 277 -14.70 -17.96 -42.97
C GLY A 277 -16.06 -17.29 -42.74
N SER A 278 -17.11 -18.11 -42.76
CA SER A 278 -18.47 -17.66 -42.49
C SER A 278 -18.62 -17.17 -41.05
N VAL A 279 -19.35 -16.08 -40.85
CA VAL A 279 -19.73 -15.53 -39.54
C VAL A 279 -21.10 -16.09 -39.18
N TYR A 280 -21.23 -16.70 -38.01
CA TYR A 280 -22.48 -17.24 -37.49
C TYR A 280 -22.86 -16.52 -36.21
N GLU A 281 -24.12 -16.09 -36.09
CA GLU A 281 -24.72 -15.61 -34.84
C GLU A 281 -25.31 -16.84 -34.13
N VAL A 282 -24.84 -17.10 -32.91
CA VAL A 282 -25.30 -18.19 -32.07
C VAL A 282 -26.08 -17.59 -30.91
N PRO A 283 -27.39 -17.86 -30.79
CA PRO A 283 -28.16 -17.38 -29.66
C PRO A 283 -27.66 -17.96 -28.33
N LEU A 284 -27.77 -17.20 -27.30
CA LEU A 284 -27.42 -17.59 -25.92
C LEU A 284 -28.71 -18.01 -25.18
N ASN A 285 -28.60 -18.92 -24.21
CA ASN A 285 -29.69 -19.17 -23.29
C ASN A 285 -29.73 -18.09 -22.18
N PRO A 286 -30.80 -17.95 -21.37
CA PRO A 286 -30.91 -16.92 -20.34
C PRO A 286 -29.76 -16.90 -19.33
N THR A 287 -29.24 -18.05 -18.96
CA THR A 287 -28.10 -18.16 -18.01
C THR A 287 -26.82 -17.61 -18.63
N GLN A 288 -26.56 -17.94 -19.90
CA GLN A 288 -25.41 -17.44 -20.63
C GLN A 288 -25.51 -15.92 -20.86
N ALA A 289 -26.71 -15.43 -21.24
CA ALA A 289 -26.95 -13.99 -21.43
C ALA A 289 -26.73 -13.20 -20.13
N ALA A 290 -27.21 -13.70 -18.98
CA ALA A 290 -26.95 -13.12 -17.69
C ALA A 290 -25.44 -13.11 -17.35
N ALA A 291 -24.72 -14.18 -17.67
CA ALA A 291 -23.27 -14.24 -17.47
C ALA A 291 -22.51 -13.20 -18.33
N VAL A 292 -22.95 -12.93 -19.57
CA VAL A 292 -22.37 -11.91 -20.45
C VAL A 292 -22.63 -10.51 -19.89
N ARG A 293 -23.87 -10.23 -19.47
CA ARG A 293 -24.25 -8.97 -18.78
C ARG A 293 -23.38 -8.73 -17.56
N ASP A 294 -23.21 -9.74 -16.71
CA ASP A 294 -22.42 -9.67 -15.51
C ASP A 294 -20.91 -9.50 -15.81
N ALA A 295 -20.42 -10.12 -16.89
CA ALA A 295 -19.05 -9.96 -17.34
C ALA A 295 -18.76 -8.51 -17.79
N LEU A 296 -19.70 -7.87 -18.51
CA LEU A 296 -19.61 -6.46 -18.88
C LEU A 296 -19.57 -5.56 -17.65
N SER A 297 -20.49 -5.77 -16.71
CA SER A 297 -20.57 -4.99 -15.46
C SER A 297 -19.28 -5.10 -14.62
N LYS A 298 -18.74 -6.30 -14.47
CA LYS A 298 -17.46 -6.54 -13.77
C LYS A 298 -16.29 -5.86 -14.48
N ALA A 299 -16.27 -5.87 -15.81
CA ALA A 299 -15.20 -5.27 -16.59
C ALA A 299 -15.21 -3.74 -16.51
N ILE A 300 -16.39 -3.12 -16.65
CA ILE A 300 -16.52 -1.67 -16.48
C ILE A 300 -16.04 -1.25 -15.08
N TYR A 301 -16.47 -1.94 -14.03
CA TYR A 301 -16.08 -1.58 -12.66
C TYR A 301 -14.58 -1.76 -12.42
N ASN A 302 -14.00 -2.87 -12.85
CA ASN A 302 -12.56 -3.12 -12.70
C ASN A 302 -11.72 -2.06 -13.41
N ASN A 303 -12.08 -1.76 -14.66
CA ASN A 303 -11.33 -0.79 -15.46
C ASN A 303 -11.53 0.64 -14.94
N LEU A 304 -12.72 0.96 -14.43
CA LEU A 304 -12.99 2.23 -13.75
C LEU A 304 -12.12 2.37 -12.49
N PHE A 305 -11.99 1.32 -11.68
CA PHE A 305 -11.14 1.33 -10.50
C PHE A 305 -9.66 1.49 -10.86
N GLU A 306 -9.18 0.79 -11.86
CA GLU A 306 -7.80 0.94 -12.37
C GLU A 306 -7.55 2.34 -12.93
N TRP A 307 -8.52 2.93 -13.63
CA TRP A 307 -8.46 4.31 -14.11
C TRP A 307 -8.35 5.30 -12.93
N ILE A 308 -9.17 5.12 -11.87
CA ILE A 308 -9.11 5.95 -10.65
C ILE A 308 -7.72 5.84 -10.01
N VAL A 309 -7.17 4.63 -9.86
CA VAL A 309 -5.82 4.43 -9.31
C VAL A 309 -4.77 5.11 -10.18
N SER A 310 -4.90 5.05 -11.50
CA SER A 310 -4.00 5.75 -12.43
C SER A 310 -4.06 7.27 -12.25
N ARG A 311 -5.25 7.85 -12.08
CA ARG A 311 -5.44 9.29 -11.81
C ARG A 311 -4.86 9.70 -10.46
N VAL A 312 -5.05 8.87 -9.43
CA VAL A 312 -4.39 9.06 -8.14
C VAL A 312 -2.87 9.08 -8.31
N ASN A 313 -2.29 8.14 -9.04
CA ASN A 313 -0.86 8.09 -9.27
C ASN A 313 -0.33 9.29 -10.07
N GLN A 314 -1.09 9.80 -11.02
CA GLN A 314 -0.74 11.05 -11.73
C GLN A 314 -0.65 12.23 -10.77
N SER A 315 -1.58 12.34 -9.82
CA SER A 315 -1.58 13.39 -8.81
C SER A 315 -0.43 13.26 -7.79
N LEU A 316 0.07 12.04 -7.58
CA LEU A 316 1.16 11.71 -6.66
C LEU A 316 2.54 11.64 -7.35
N GLN A 317 2.62 11.97 -8.62
CA GLN A 317 3.85 11.85 -9.42
C GLN A 317 5.00 12.61 -8.78
N ALA A 318 6.21 12.04 -8.86
CA ALA A 318 7.40 12.62 -8.25
C ALA A 318 7.79 13.96 -8.89
N HIS A 319 7.99 14.99 -8.06
CA HIS A 319 8.47 16.32 -8.46
C HIS A 319 9.98 16.51 -8.28
N GLY A 320 10.76 15.42 -8.13
CA GLY A 320 12.21 15.43 -7.92
C GLY A 320 12.84 14.07 -8.15
N GLN A 321 14.17 14.01 -8.02
CA GLN A 321 14.89 12.75 -8.13
C GLN A 321 14.70 11.91 -6.87
N ALA A 322 14.04 10.76 -7.00
CA ALA A 322 13.92 9.79 -5.93
C ALA A 322 15.25 9.07 -5.69
N SER A 323 15.64 8.92 -4.44
CA SER A 323 16.84 8.20 -4.01
C SER A 323 16.49 6.90 -3.28
N THR A 324 15.47 6.93 -2.44
CA THR A 324 15.02 5.80 -1.60
C THR A 324 13.50 5.75 -1.52
N VAL A 325 12.98 4.60 -1.10
CA VAL A 325 11.55 4.33 -1.03
C VAL A 325 11.19 3.69 0.32
N ILE A 326 10.05 4.08 0.88
CA ILE A 326 9.36 3.33 1.94
C ILE A 326 8.04 2.82 1.39
N GLY A 327 7.93 1.49 1.27
CA GLY A 327 6.70 0.82 0.86
C GLY A 327 5.84 0.40 2.07
N VAL A 328 4.52 0.50 1.93
CA VAL A 328 3.54 0.00 2.92
C VAL A 328 2.57 -0.92 2.20
N LEU A 329 2.60 -2.20 2.56
CA LEU A 329 1.73 -3.21 1.97
C LEU A 329 0.53 -3.47 2.89
N ASP A 330 -0.67 -3.14 2.41
CA ASP A 330 -1.95 -3.46 3.03
C ASP A 330 -2.76 -4.34 2.07
N ILE A 331 -2.83 -5.63 2.38
CA ILE A 331 -3.63 -6.60 1.60
C ILE A 331 -4.67 -7.27 2.47
N TYR A 332 -5.66 -7.88 1.82
CA TYR A 332 -6.63 -8.73 2.53
C TYR A 332 -5.91 -9.88 3.25
N GLY A 333 -6.46 -10.24 4.41
CA GLY A 333 -5.96 -11.38 5.18
C GLY A 333 -6.41 -12.70 4.56
N PHE A 334 -5.84 -13.78 5.08
CA PHE A 334 -6.24 -15.14 4.74
C PHE A 334 -7.73 -15.36 5.07
N GLU A 335 -8.47 -16.01 4.17
CA GLU A 335 -9.92 -16.22 4.30
C GLU A 335 -10.26 -17.70 4.35
N ILE A 336 -11.05 -18.08 5.37
CA ILE A 336 -11.69 -19.39 5.48
C ILE A 336 -13.16 -19.16 5.76
N PHE A 337 -14.02 -19.58 4.84
CA PHE A 337 -15.45 -19.53 4.95
C PHE A 337 -16.04 -20.96 4.89
N GLU A 338 -17.33 -21.12 5.15
CA GLU A 338 -18.04 -22.36 4.92
C GLU A 338 -18.06 -22.74 3.43
N ASN A 339 -18.18 -21.76 2.55
CA ASN A 339 -18.10 -21.93 1.11
C ASN A 339 -17.00 -21.03 0.52
N ASN A 340 -15.92 -21.65 0.06
CA ASN A 340 -14.80 -20.94 -0.58
C ASN A 340 -14.78 -21.26 -2.08
N SER A 341 -14.64 -20.23 -2.90
CA SER A 341 -14.60 -20.33 -4.34
C SER A 341 -13.25 -19.82 -4.89
N PHE A 342 -13.21 -19.51 -6.18
CA PHE A 342 -12.03 -19.02 -6.89
C PHE A 342 -11.44 -17.76 -6.26
N GLU A 343 -12.27 -16.85 -5.78
CA GLU A 343 -11.83 -15.60 -5.12
C GLU A 343 -11.00 -15.91 -3.87
N GLN A 344 -11.49 -16.82 -2.99
CA GLN A 344 -10.73 -17.21 -1.80
C GLN A 344 -9.45 -17.96 -2.14
N LEU A 345 -9.47 -18.79 -3.20
CA LEU A 345 -8.24 -19.44 -3.69
C LEU A 345 -7.19 -18.40 -4.08
N CYS A 346 -7.59 -17.37 -4.79
CA CYS A 346 -6.71 -16.29 -5.23
C CYS A 346 -6.16 -15.47 -4.06
N ILE A 347 -7.02 -15.09 -3.11
CA ILE A 347 -6.66 -14.36 -1.89
C ILE A 347 -5.65 -15.18 -1.06
N ASN A 348 -5.97 -16.46 -0.85
CA ASN A 348 -5.14 -17.36 -0.06
C ASN A 348 -3.80 -17.67 -0.73
N TYR A 349 -3.77 -17.77 -2.07
CA TYR A 349 -2.52 -17.90 -2.82
C TYR A 349 -1.58 -16.70 -2.63
N VAL A 350 -2.09 -15.46 -2.68
CA VAL A 350 -1.26 -14.27 -2.43
C VAL A 350 -0.73 -14.28 -0.99
N ASN A 351 -1.55 -14.67 -0.01
CA ASN A 351 -1.09 -14.82 1.37
C ASN A 351 -0.03 -15.92 1.52
N GLU A 352 -0.13 -17.04 0.79
CA GLU A 352 0.92 -18.07 0.72
C GLU A 352 2.24 -17.49 0.17
N LYS A 353 2.19 -16.70 -0.88
CA LYS A 353 3.37 -16.03 -1.44
C LYS A 353 4.02 -15.07 -0.44
N LEU A 354 3.23 -14.28 0.29
CA LEU A 354 3.76 -13.39 1.32
C LEU A 354 4.36 -14.15 2.51
N GLN A 355 3.77 -15.27 2.89
CA GLN A 355 4.35 -16.15 3.91
C GLN A 355 5.66 -16.76 3.41
N GLN A 356 5.75 -17.12 2.13
CA GLN A 356 6.99 -17.61 1.53
C GLN A 356 8.09 -16.54 1.56
N ILE A 357 7.77 -15.27 1.22
CA ILE A 357 8.73 -14.16 1.33
C ILE A 357 9.22 -14.02 2.77
N PHE A 358 8.32 -14.06 3.74
CA PHE A 358 8.69 -14.01 5.15
C PHE A 358 9.69 -15.12 5.51
N ILE A 359 9.42 -16.36 5.09
CA ILE A 359 10.29 -17.49 5.31
C ILE A 359 11.66 -17.29 4.62
N GLU A 360 11.66 -16.91 3.34
CA GLU A 360 12.89 -16.69 2.56
C GLU A 360 13.75 -15.56 3.15
N LEU A 361 13.17 -14.40 3.45
CA LEU A 361 13.92 -13.23 3.90
C LEU A 361 14.29 -13.28 5.38
N THR A 362 13.47 -13.93 6.22
CA THR A 362 13.66 -13.89 7.68
C THR A 362 14.28 -15.17 8.21
N LEU A 363 13.88 -16.35 7.68
CA LEU A 363 14.29 -17.60 8.22
C LEU A 363 15.43 -18.26 7.42
N LYS A 364 15.28 -18.34 6.11
CA LYS A 364 16.21 -19.06 5.25
C LYS A 364 17.47 -18.24 4.95
N LYS A 365 17.30 -17.04 4.43
CA LYS A 365 18.42 -16.15 4.06
C LYS A 365 19.31 -15.84 5.26
N GLU A 366 18.72 -15.66 6.42
CA GLU A 366 19.46 -15.42 7.66
C GLU A 366 20.32 -16.62 8.06
N GLN A 367 19.77 -17.83 7.98
CA GLN A 367 20.50 -19.06 8.29
C GLN A 367 21.60 -19.37 7.27
N GLU A 368 21.34 -19.14 5.98
CA GLU A 368 22.34 -19.28 4.93
C GLU A 368 23.49 -18.28 5.11
N GLU A 369 23.18 -17.04 5.49
CA GLU A 369 24.19 -16.03 5.77
C GLU A 369 25.07 -16.42 6.97
N TYR A 370 24.48 -16.95 8.05
CA TYR A 370 25.26 -17.41 9.19
C TYR A 370 26.22 -18.56 8.83
N ALA A 371 25.76 -19.46 7.97
CA ALA A 371 26.60 -20.54 7.46
C ALA A 371 27.74 -20.01 6.58
N GLN A 372 27.48 -19.07 5.66
CA GLN A 372 28.49 -18.46 4.81
C GLN A 372 29.51 -17.63 5.61
N GLU A 373 29.06 -16.91 6.61
CA GLU A 373 29.87 -16.08 7.49
C GLU A 373 30.53 -16.87 8.63
N GLN A 374 30.32 -18.19 8.69
CA GLN A 374 30.87 -19.09 9.71
C GLN A 374 30.53 -18.67 11.16
N ILE A 375 29.33 -18.13 11.34
CA ILE A 375 28.81 -17.67 12.63
C ILE A 375 28.35 -18.89 13.43
N GLN A 376 28.68 -18.90 14.73
CA GLN A 376 28.18 -19.94 15.67
C GLN A 376 26.72 -19.62 16.03
N TRP A 377 25.79 -20.52 15.68
CA TRP A 377 24.37 -20.38 15.97
C TRP A 377 23.68 -21.75 15.96
N THR A 378 22.46 -21.83 16.50
CA THR A 378 21.67 -23.07 16.52
C THR A 378 20.65 -23.07 15.42
N PRO A 379 20.73 -23.97 14.41
CA PRO A 379 19.78 -24.04 13.32
C PRO A 379 18.35 -24.30 13.79
N ILE A 380 17.40 -23.57 13.23
CA ILE A 380 15.98 -23.69 13.56
C ILE A 380 15.25 -24.37 12.40
N LYS A 381 14.51 -25.42 12.71
CA LYS A 381 13.63 -26.08 11.76
C LYS A 381 12.34 -25.27 11.59
N TYR A 382 11.95 -25.03 10.34
CA TYR A 382 10.71 -24.38 9.98
C TYR A 382 10.04 -25.11 8.80
N PHE A 383 8.73 -24.96 8.68
CA PHE A 383 8.00 -25.46 7.54
C PHE A 383 8.12 -24.48 6.35
N ASN A 384 8.62 -24.97 5.20
CA ASN A 384 8.69 -24.16 3.98
C ASN A 384 7.42 -24.40 3.15
N ASN A 385 6.56 -23.40 3.07
CA ASN A 385 5.30 -23.45 2.34
C ASN A 385 5.43 -23.36 0.81
N LYS A 386 6.65 -23.37 0.28
CA LYS A 386 6.89 -23.39 -1.17
C LYS A 386 6.15 -24.53 -1.87
N ILE A 387 6.02 -25.68 -1.23
CA ILE A 387 5.26 -26.81 -1.75
C ILE A 387 3.78 -26.49 -2.01
N VAL A 388 3.17 -25.60 -1.22
CA VAL A 388 1.79 -25.12 -1.40
C VAL A 388 1.74 -24.06 -2.50
N CYS A 389 2.71 -23.15 -2.55
CA CYS A 389 2.81 -22.17 -3.65
C CYS A 389 2.94 -22.91 -4.99
N ASP A 390 3.85 -23.90 -5.09
CA ASP A 390 4.08 -24.69 -6.30
C ASP A 390 2.83 -25.50 -6.69
N LEU A 391 2.07 -26.06 -5.72
CA LEU A 391 0.79 -26.72 -5.95
C LEU A 391 -0.20 -25.82 -6.70
N ILE A 392 -0.21 -24.53 -6.41
CA ILE A 392 -1.17 -23.58 -7.01
C ILE A 392 -0.64 -23.04 -8.33
N GLU A 393 0.63 -22.61 -8.37
CA GLU A 393 1.16 -21.80 -9.47
C GLU A 393 2.06 -22.52 -10.48
N SER A 394 2.52 -23.75 -10.19
CA SER A 394 3.51 -24.40 -11.05
C SER A 394 2.97 -24.67 -12.46
N LYS A 395 3.88 -24.55 -13.45
CA LYS A 395 3.58 -24.94 -14.85
C LYS A 395 4.01 -26.37 -15.14
N ARG A 396 5.05 -26.87 -14.47
CA ARG A 396 5.62 -28.21 -14.64
C ARG A 396 6.18 -28.73 -13.31
N PRO A 397 5.58 -29.74 -12.68
CA PRO A 397 4.27 -30.33 -13.04
C PRO A 397 3.13 -29.30 -12.93
N PRO A 398 2.00 -29.49 -13.67
CA PRO A 398 0.90 -28.52 -13.66
C PRO A 398 0.30 -28.36 -12.28
N GLY A 399 0.21 -27.13 -11.78
CA GLY A 399 -0.50 -26.75 -10.58
C GLY A 399 -1.98 -26.44 -10.84
N ILE A 400 -2.69 -25.96 -9.82
CA ILE A 400 -4.13 -25.72 -9.87
C ILE A 400 -4.49 -24.71 -10.97
N PHE A 401 -3.81 -23.57 -11.09
CA PHE A 401 -4.10 -22.59 -12.12
C PHE A 401 -3.88 -23.13 -13.54
N SER A 402 -2.82 -23.91 -13.75
CA SER A 402 -2.57 -24.56 -15.04
C SER A 402 -3.66 -25.58 -15.37
N THR A 403 -4.06 -26.39 -14.39
CA THR A 403 -5.12 -27.41 -14.54
C THR A 403 -6.50 -26.77 -14.81
N LEU A 404 -6.82 -25.63 -14.16
CA LEU A 404 -8.03 -24.85 -14.46
C LEU A 404 -7.99 -24.31 -15.90
N ASN A 405 -6.84 -23.83 -16.35
CA ASN A 405 -6.66 -23.35 -17.71
C ASN A 405 -6.90 -24.45 -18.75
N ASP A 406 -6.35 -25.64 -18.52
CA ASP A 406 -6.48 -26.76 -19.42
C ASP A 406 -7.92 -27.31 -19.46
N ALA A 407 -8.64 -27.28 -18.35
CA ALA A 407 -10.02 -27.69 -18.26
C ALA A 407 -10.95 -26.82 -19.13
N VAL A 408 -10.73 -25.51 -19.15
CA VAL A 408 -11.51 -24.57 -20.00
C VAL A 408 -11.30 -24.84 -21.49
N VAL A 409 -10.08 -25.17 -21.90
CA VAL A 409 -9.76 -25.46 -23.33
C VAL A 409 -10.51 -26.68 -23.85
N THR A 410 -10.71 -27.70 -23.02
CA THR A 410 -11.31 -28.97 -23.42
C THR A 410 -12.83 -29.00 -23.39
N ALA A 411 -13.49 -28.13 -22.68
CA ALA A 411 -14.93 -28.17 -22.41
C ALA A 411 -15.82 -27.31 -23.33
N HIS A 412 -15.26 -26.68 -24.35
CA HIS A 412 -15.98 -25.98 -25.45
C HIS A 412 -17.22 -25.17 -25.05
N ALA A 413 -17.16 -24.31 -24.01
CA ALA A 413 -18.22 -23.40 -23.60
C ALA A 413 -19.26 -23.91 -22.59
N ASP A 414 -19.22 -25.14 -22.14
CA ASP A 414 -20.03 -25.62 -21.02
C ASP A 414 -19.24 -25.49 -19.70
N SER A 415 -19.68 -24.61 -18.81
CA SER A 415 -19.02 -24.36 -17.52
C SER A 415 -19.06 -25.57 -16.60
N ALA A 416 -20.16 -26.35 -16.57
CA ALA A 416 -20.29 -27.55 -15.77
C ALA A 416 -19.37 -28.68 -16.27
N ALA A 417 -19.27 -28.82 -17.58
CA ALA A 417 -18.34 -29.76 -18.19
C ALA A 417 -16.87 -29.37 -17.94
N ALA A 418 -16.56 -28.06 -17.92
CA ALA A 418 -15.23 -27.56 -17.57
C ALA A 418 -14.88 -27.83 -16.10
N ASP A 419 -15.78 -27.60 -15.17
CA ASP A 419 -15.59 -27.90 -13.75
C ASP A 419 -15.38 -29.41 -13.51
N ASN A 420 -16.16 -30.28 -14.19
CA ASN A 420 -15.99 -31.71 -14.14
C ASN A 420 -14.64 -32.16 -14.76
N SER A 421 -14.23 -31.58 -15.89
CA SER A 421 -12.93 -31.82 -16.49
C SER A 421 -11.78 -31.44 -15.57
N PHE A 422 -11.90 -30.30 -14.86
CA PHE A 422 -10.94 -29.91 -13.83
C PHE A 422 -10.84 -30.98 -12.74
N MET A 423 -11.97 -31.42 -12.16
CA MET A 423 -11.97 -32.43 -11.10
C MET A 423 -11.34 -33.76 -11.55
N GLN A 424 -11.57 -34.22 -12.78
CA GLN A 424 -10.91 -35.40 -13.32
C GLN A 424 -9.38 -35.24 -13.40
N ARG A 425 -8.91 -34.06 -13.76
CA ARG A 425 -7.48 -33.73 -13.86
C ARG A 425 -6.78 -33.55 -12.51
N THR A 426 -7.53 -33.37 -11.42
CA THR A 426 -6.95 -33.21 -10.06
C THR A 426 -6.20 -34.47 -9.61
N SER A 427 -6.39 -35.63 -10.26
CA SER A 427 -5.56 -36.81 -10.01
C SER A 427 -4.06 -36.57 -10.17
N MET A 428 -3.66 -35.62 -11.05
CA MET A 428 -2.27 -35.23 -11.23
C MET A 428 -1.71 -34.46 -10.02
N LEU A 429 -2.59 -33.81 -9.22
CA LEU A 429 -2.23 -33.02 -8.04
C LEU A 429 -2.17 -33.90 -6.78
N ALA A 430 -2.71 -35.12 -6.82
CA ALA A 430 -2.82 -36.02 -5.66
C ALA A 430 -1.45 -36.47 -5.08
N SER A 431 -0.36 -36.33 -5.83
CA SER A 431 0.99 -36.57 -5.33
C SER A 431 1.48 -35.52 -4.31
N ASN A 432 0.84 -34.37 -4.26
CA ASN A 432 1.16 -33.34 -3.29
C ASN A 432 0.42 -33.59 -1.96
N PRO A 433 1.11 -33.76 -0.82
CA PRO A 433 0.48 -34.06 0.47
C PRO A 433 -0.44 -32.95 0.99
N HIS A 434 -0.36 -31.76 0.40
CA HIS A 434 -1.19 -30.61 0.76
C HIS A 434 -2.47 -30.50 -0.08
N PHE A 435 -2.71 -31.45 -1.01
CA PHE A 435 -3.89 -31.49 -1.86
C PHE A 435 -4.72 -32.76 -1.60
N GLU A 436 -6.04 -32.60 -1.57
CA GLU A 436 -6.98 -33.73 -1.45
C GLU A 436 -8.27 -33.43 -2.22
N ALA A 437 -8.62 -34.28 -3.20
CA ALA A 437 -9.89 -34.16 -3.92
C ALA A 437 -11.03 -34.82 -3.14
N ARG A 438 -12.19 -34.13 -3.00
CA ARG A 438 -13.38 -34.63 -2.29
C ARG A 438 -14.67 -34.35 -3.06
N GLY A 439 -15.07 -35.28 -3.91
CA GLY A 439 -16.28 -35.16 -4.75
C GLY A 439 -16.20 -33.97 -5.71
N THR A 440 -17.06 -32.95 -5.52
CA THR A 440 -17.09 -31.71 -6.30
C THR A 440 -16.27 -30.58 -5.65
N LYS A 441 -15.47 -30.92 -4.65
CA LYS A 441 -14.63 -29.97 -3.90
C LYS A 441 -13.20 -30.48 -3.82
N PHE A 442 -12.27 -29.62 -3.48
CA PHE A 442 -10.90 -30.01 -3.11
C PHE A 442 -10.43 -29.27 -1.87
N LEU A 443 -9.57 -29.92 -1.12
CA LEU A 443 -8.93 -29.41 0.08
C LEU A 443 -7.50 -28.97 -0.25
N ILE A 444 -7.10 -27.82 0.22
CA ILE A 444 -5.68 -27.43 0.31
C ILE A 444 -5.32 -27.23 1.78
N ARG A 445 -4.22 -27.85 2.20
CA ARG A 445 -3.62 -27.62 3.52
C ARG A 445 -2.65 -26.45 3.40
N HIS A 446 -3.18 -25.25 3.61
CA HIS A 446 -2.41 -24.00 3.62
C HIS A 446 -1.59 -23.83 4.90
N TYR A 447 -0.66 -22.87 4.90
CA TYR A 447 0.09 -22.51 6.09
C TYR A 447 -0.84 -22.06 7.25
N ALA A 448 -1.96 -21.41 6.93
CA ALA A 448 -2.92 -20.88 7.88
C ALA A 448 -4.03 -21.87 8.28
N GLY A 449 -4.07 -23.05 7.69
CA GLY A 449 -5.07 -24.07 7.96
C GLY A 449 -5.65 -24.72 6.70
N ASP A 450 -6.50 -25.70 6.92
CA ASP A 450 -7.14 -26.47 5.87
C ASP A 450 -8.33 -25.70 5.30
N VAL A 451 -8.37 -25.54 3.98
CA VAL A 451 -9.46 -24.84 3.29
C VAL A 451 -10.07 -25.75 2.23
N MET A 452 -11.39 -25.92 2.31
CA MET A 452 -12.19 -26.62 1.33
C MET A 452 -12.71 -25.65 0.27
N TYR A 453 -12.37 -25.91 -1.00
CA TYR A 453 -12.81 -25.11 -2.15
C TYR A 453 -13.89 -25.81 -2.93
N ASN A 454 -14.96 -25.08 -3.28
CA ASN A 454 -16.01 -25.53 -4.17
C ASN A 454 -15.64 -25.21 -5.61
N VAL A 455 -15.68 -26.23 -6.48
CA VAL A 455 -15.28 -26.09 -7.89
C VAL A 455 -16.37 -25.44 -8.75
N GLN A 456 -17.62 -25.46 -8.31
CA GLN A 456 -18.74 -24.94 -9.08
C GLN A 456 -18.51 -23.50 -9.56
N GLY A 457 -18.49 -23.29 -10.87
CA GLY A 457 -18.24 -22.01 -11.54
C GLY A 457 -16.79 -21.51 -11.47
N MET A 458 -15.86 -22.32 -10.92
CA MET A 458 -14.47 -21.90 -10.71
C MET A 458 -13.72 -21.75 -12.04
N THR A 459 -13.96 -22.62 -12.99
CA THR A 459 -13.34 -22.57 -14.32
C THR A 459 -13.80 -21.34 -15.12
N GLU A 460 -15.07 -20.98 -15.03
CA GLU A 460 -15.60 -19.78 -15.69
C GLU A 460 -15.05 -18.49 -15.06
N LYS A 461 -14.96 -18.43 -13.72
CA LYS A 461 -14.32 -17.32 -13.02
C LYS A 461 -12.84 -17.17 -13.39
N ASN A 462 -12.13 -18.29 -13.59
CA ASN A 462 -10.74 -18.27 -14.03
C ASN A 462 -10.59 -17.84 -15.50
N LYS A 463 -11.54 -18.18 -16.36
CA LYS A 463 -11.50 -17.81 -17.79
C LYS A 463 -11.47 -16.28 -17.98
N ASP A 464 -12.32 -15.56 -17.26
CA ASP A 464 -12.33 -14.10 -17.12
C ASP A 464 -12.12 -13.31 -18.42
N ALA A 465 -12.56 -13.85 -19.55
CA ALA A 465 -12.44 -13.23 -20.85
C ALA A 465 -13.76 -12.57 -21.24
N LEU A 466 -13.69 -11.31 -21.63
CA LEU A 466 -14.82 -10.66 -22.31
C LEU A 466 -14.99 -11.28 -23.70
N LEU A 467 -16.25 -11.50 -24.10
CA LEU A 467 -16.57 -11.88 -25.45
C LEU A 467 -16.17 -10.75 -26.42
N LYS A 468 -15.75 -11.12 -27.63
CA LYS A 468 -15.40 -10.16 -28.68
C LYS A 468 -16.55 -9.21 -29.00
N ASP A 469 -17.78 -9.72 -28.90
CA ASP A 469 -19.00 -8.95 -29.12
C ASP A 469 -19.16 -7.79 -28.14
N ILE A 470 -18.81 -8.00 -26.87
CA ILE A 470 -18.82 -6.97 -25.83
C ILE A 470 -17.73 -5.91 -26.10
N LEU A 471 -16.55 -6.32 -26.54
CA LEU A 471 -15.50 -5.37 -26.92
C LEU A 471 -15.91 -4.55 -28.15
N ASN A 472 -16.52 -5.17 -29.14
CA ASN A 472 -17.07 -4.48 -30.31
C ASN A 472 -18.19 -3.49 -29.91
N LEU A 473 -19.06 -3.86 -28.95
CA LEU A 473 -20.07 -2.97 -28.41
C LEU A 473 -19.44 -1.73 -27.76
N VAL A 474 -18.43 -1.92 -26.92
CA VAL A 474 -17.68 -0.80 -26.28
C VAL A 474 -17.04 0.09 -27.35
N ASP A 475 -16.44 -0.50 -28.40
CA ASP A 475 -15.81 0.26 -29.48
C ASP A 475 -16.80 1.09 -30.31
N SER A 476 -18.07 0.66 -30.38
CA SER A 476 -19.13 1.41 -31.05
C SER A 476 -19.69 2.58 -30.22
N SER A 477 -19.25 2.72 -28.96
CA SER A 477 -19.77 3.73 -28.06
C SER A 477 -19.36 5.16 -28.45
N SER A 478 -20.33 6.07 -28.42
CA SER A 478 -20.10 7.53 -28.53
C SER A 478 -19.52 8.12 -27.22
N ASN A 479 -19.50 7.34 -26.12
CA ASN A 479 -18.96 7.77 -24.85
C ASN A 479 -17.44 7.53 -24.81
N ALA A 480 -16.66 8.58 -25.09
CA ALA A 480 -15.19 8.51 -25.10
C ALA A 480 -14.59 8.05 -23.77
N PHE A 481 -15.25 8.32 -22.63
CA PHE A 481 -14.79 7.85 -21.32
C PHE A 481 -14.90 6.33 -21.23
N LEU A 482 -16.03 5.74 -21.62
CA LEU A 482 -16.20 4.28 -21.65
C LEU A 482 -15.18 3.62 -22.57
N VAL A 483 -14.98 4.13 -23.78
CA VAL A 483 -13.97 3.61 -24.73
C VAL A 483 -12.58 3.70 -24.13
N GLY A 484 -12.25 4.80 -23.44
CA GLY A 484 -10.97 5.02 -22.76
C GLY A 484 -10.72 4.06 -21.57
N LEU A 485 -11.77 3.53 -20.95
CA LEU A 485 -11.62 2.51 -19.90
C LEU A 485 -11.13 1.15 -20.43
N PHE A 486 -11.20 0.91 -21.74
CA PHE A 486 -10.77 -0.35 -22.38
C PHE A 486 -9.62 -0.10 -23.36
N PRO A 487 -8.41 0.27 -22.86
CA PRO A 487 -7.28 0.58 -23.73
C PRO A 487 -6.71 -0.67 -24.43
N ASP A 488 -6.77 -1.83 -23.77
CA ASP A 488 -6.22 -3.08 -24.28
C ASP A 488 -7.20 -3.72 -25.27
N ARG A 489 -6.77 -3.85 -26.53
CA ARG A 489 -7.48 -4.58 -27.55
C ARG A 489 -6.73 -5.88 -27.85
N PRO A 490 -7.40 -7.05 -27.78
CA PRO A 490 -6.78 -8.29 -28.25
C PRO A 490 -6.42 -8.12 -29.73
N ASP A 491 -5.16 -8.40 -30.06
CA ASP A 491 -4.70 -8.46 -31.43
C ASP A 491 -5.55 -9.53 -32.19
N PRO A 492 -6.34 -9.14 -33.22
CA PRO A 492 -7.20 -10.07 -33.96
C PRO A 492 -6.42 -11.22 -34.57
N ASP A 493 -5.14 -11.01 -34.89
CA ASP A 493 -4.27 -12.01 -35.54
C ASP A 493 -3.46 -12.82 -34.52
N SER A 494 -3.56 -12.51 -33.23
CA SER A 494 -2.87 -13.24 -32.18
C SER A 494 -3.48 -14.62 -31.97
N LYS A 495 -2.68 -15.66 -32.23
CA LYS A 495 -3.01 -17.03 -31.88
C LYS A 495 -2.82 -17.35 -30.38
N LYS A 496 -2.31 -16.39 -29.60
CA LYS A 496 -2.10 -16.57 -28.16
C LYS A 496 -3.43 -16.40 -27.44
N ARG A 497 -3.73 -17.33 -26.57
CA ARG A 497 -4.85 -17.24 -25.65
C ARG A 497 -4.68 -16.02 -24.72
N PRO A 498 -5.74 -15.25 -24.47
CA PRO A 498 -5.72 -14.21 -23.43
C PRO A 498 -5.34 -14.81 -22.07
N PRO A 499 -4.55 -14.10 -21.23
CA PRO A 499 -4.22 -14.60 -19.92
C PRO A 499 -5.48 -14.77 -19.07
N SER A 500 -5.58 -15.89 -18.35
CA SER A 500 -6.66 -16.12 -17.40
C SER A 500 -6.53 -15.25 -16.16
N ALA A 501 -7.56 -15.23 -15.31
CA ALA A 501 -7.49 -14.54 -14.01
C ALA A 501 -6.35 -15.12 -13.16
N GLY A 502 -6.19 -16.45 -13.10
CA GLY A 502 -5.09 -17.10 -12.40
C GLY A 502 -3.71 -16.71 -12.95
N ASP A 503 -3.57 -16.57 -14.28
CA ASP A 503 -2.31 -16.12 -14.88
C ASP A 503 -1.98 -14.66 -14.51
N ARG A 504 -2.97 -13.76 -14.50
CA ARG A 504 -2.80 -12.35 -14.09
C ARG A 504 -2.43 -12.25 -12.62
N ILE A 505 -3.13 -12.97 -11.75
CA ILE A 505 -2.88 -13.03 -10.32
C ILE A 505 -1.46 -13.51 -10.03
N LYS A 506 -1.04 -14.58 -10.68
CA LYS A 506 0.31 -15.11 -10.56
C LYS A 506 1.36 -14.07 -10.98
N THR A 507 1.15 -13.40 -12.10
CA THR A 507 2.06 -12.37 -12.60
C THR A 507 2.16 -11.20 -11.62
N SER A 508 1.02 -10.70 -11.13
CA SER A 508 0.97 -9.60 -10.17
C SER A 508 1.60 -9.98 -8.83
N ALA A 509 1.33 -11.21 -8.33
CA ALA A 509 1.92 -11.69 -7.09
C ALA A 509 3.44 -11.84 -7.19
N ASN A 510 3.97 -12.33 -8.32
CA ASN A 510 5.41 -12.44 -8.52
C ASN A 510 6.07 -11.05 -8.63
N LEU A 511 5.46 -10.09 -9.33
CA LEU A 511 5.97 -8.72 -9.39
C LEU A 511 6.01 -8.07 -7.99
N LEU A 512 4.98 -8.30 -7.17
CA LEU A 512 4.98 -7.85 -5.78
C LEU A 512 6.14 -8.48 -4.99
N VAL A 513 6.35 -9.79 -5.14
CA VAL A 513 7.48 -10.50 -4.50
C VAL A 513 8.81 -9.87 -4.90
N ASP A 514 9.04 -9.65 -6.19
CA ASP A 514 10.28 -9.07 -6.71
C ASP A 514 10.54 -7.67 -6.14
N ASN A 515 9.50 -6.83 -6.04
CA ASN A 515 9.60 -5.51 -5.44
C ASN A 515 9.94 -5.58 -3.93
N LEU A 516 9.26 -6.44 -3.18
CA LEU A 516 9.50 -6.61 -1.75
C LEU A 516 10.89 -7.18 -1.43
N MET A 517 11.42 -8.03 -2.31
CA MET A 517 12.77 -8.62 -2.16
C MET A 517 13.91 -7.58 -2.30
N GLN A 518 13.64 -6.42 -2.88
CA GLN A 518 14.60 -5.32 -3.04
C GLN A 518 14.63 -4.34 -1.85
N ALA A 519 13.75 -4.52 -0.87
CA ALA A 519 13.63 -3.65 0.29
C ALA A 519 13.88 -4.42 1.60
N GLN A 520 14.28 -3.68 2.66
CA GLN A 520 14.39 -4.25 4.01
C GLN A 520 12.99 -4.35 4.63
N PRO A 521 12.51 -5.55 4.97
CA PRO A 521 11.17 -5.74 5.45
C PRO A 521 11.02 -5.51 6.96
N SER A 522 9.96 -4.82 7.33
CA SER A 522 9.40 -4.78 8.68
C SER A 522 8.03 -5.45 8.68
N TYR A 523 7.80 -6.39 9.58
CA TYR A 523 6.54 -7.14 9.62
C TYR A 523 5.67 -6.67 10.78
N ILE A 524 4.39 -6.40 10.49
CA ILE A 524 3.35 -6.15 11.47
C ILE A 524 2.32 -7.28 11.35
N ARG A 525 2.11 -7.99 12.46
CA ARG A 525 1.13 -9.05 12.58
C ARG A 525 -0.02 -8.55 13.46
N THR A 526 -1.18 -8.35 12.86
CA THR A 526 -2.39 -7.93 13.59
C THR A 526 -3.19 -9.16 14.03
N ILE A 527 -3.59 -9.18 15.29
CA ILE A 527 -4.39 -10.25 15.88
C ILE A 527 -5.77 -9.69 16.20
N LYS A 528 -6.83 -10.42 15.81
CA LYS A 528 -8.21 -10.10 16.12
C LYS A 528 -8.59 -10.77 17.44
N PRO A 529 -8.83 -10.02 18.52
CA PRO A 529 -9.04 -10.61 19.85
C PRO A 529 -10.41 -11.26 20.03
N ASN A 530 -11.43 -10.83 19.27
CA ASN A 530 -12.80 -11.37 19.28
C ASN A 530 -13.54 -11.00 17.99
N GLN A 531 -14.71 -11.57 17.77
CA GLN A 531 -15.56 -11.29 16.61
C GLN A 531 -16.50 -10.09 16.80
N ASN A 532 -16.79 -9.72 18.07
CA ASN A 532 -17.80 -8.74 18.42
C ASN A 532 -17.29 -7.31 18.51
N LYS A 533 -15.99 -7.06 18.27
CA LYS A 533 -15.30 -5.76 18.46
C LYS A 533 -15.42 -5.23 19.91
N SER A 534 -15.62 -6.13 20.88
CA SER A 534 -15.68 -5.80 22.29
C SER A 534 -14.30 -5.45 22.83
N PRO A 535 -14.14 -4.35 23.60
CA PRO A 535 -12.86 -3.99 24.19
C PRO A 535 -12.47 -4.87 25.41
N SER A 536 -13.40 -5.67 25.93
CA SER A 536 -13.24 -6.49 27.15
C SER A 536 -13.31 -7.99 26.89
N GLU A 537 -13.54 -8.44 25.67
CA GLU A 537 -13.67 -9.85 25.32
C GLU A 537 -12.37 -10.38 24.69
N TYR A 538 -11.93 -11.55 25.12
CA TYR A 538 -10.72 -12.20 24.67
C TYR A 538 -10.99 -13.67 24.34
N ASP A 539 -11.06 -13.98 23.04
CA ASP A 539 -11.26 -15.35 22.55
C ASP A 539 -9.88 -16.06 22.46
N THR A 540 -9.57 -16.81 23.51
CA THR A 540 -8.30 -17.52 23.63
C THR A 540 -8.06 -18.52 22.50
N GLN A 541 -9.09 -19.23 22.03
CA GLN A 541 -8.94 -20.26 20.98
C GLN A 541 -8.66 -19.59 19.63
N ALA A 542 -9.43 -18.54 19.28
CA ALA A 542 -9.21 -17.79 18.05
C ALA A 542 -7.83 -17.12 18.01
N ILE A 543 -7.39 -16.56 19.14
CA ILE A 543 -6.07 -15.92 19.24
C ILE A 543 -4.95 -16.97 19.13
N LEU A 544 -5.08 -18.10 19.81
CA LEU A 544 -4.08 -19.16 19.74
C LEU A 544 -3.94 -19.72 18.31
N HIS A 545 -5.06 -19.85 17.61
CA HIS A 545 -5.06 -20.22 16.20
C HIS A 545 -4.30 -19.19 15.34
N GLN A 546 -4.59 -17.89 15.55
CA GLN A 546 -3.90 -16.80 14.83
C GLN A 546 -2.39 -16.78 15.12
N ILE A 547 -1.98 -16.98 16.37
CA ILE A 547 -0.55 -17.08 16.76
C ILE A 547 0.16 -18.21 16.01
N LYS A 548 -0.50 -19.35 15.89
CA LYS A 548 0.06 -20.52 15.18
C LYS A 548 0.23 -20.26 13.69
N TYR A 549 -0.84 -19.84 12.98
CA TYR A 549 -0.75 -19.68 11.53
C TYR A 549 0.05 -18.42 11.11
N LEU A 550 0.12 -17.38 11.94
CA LEU A 550 1.00 -16.23 11.65
C LEU A 550 2.48 -16.54 11.84
N GLY A 551 2.83 -17.74 12.31
CA GLY A 551 4.21 -18.17 12.53
C GLY A 551 4.93 -17.37 13.61
N LEU A 552 4.19 -16.85 14.60
CA LEU A 552 4.79 -16.00 15.64
C LEU A 552 5.75 -16.76 16.54
N GLN A 553 5.49 -18.04 16.84
CA GLN A 553 6.38 -18.86 17.65
C GLN A 553 7.73 -19.09 16.94
N GLU A 554 7.69 -19.46 15.68
CA GLU A 554 8.86 -19.70 14.84
C GLU A 554 9.69 -18.41 14.71
N ASN A 555 9.02 -17.28 14.47
CA ASN A 555 9.68 -15.98 14.38
C ASN A 555 10.39 -15.61 15.69
N ILE A 556 9.74 -15.78 16.84
CA ILE A 556 10.36 -15.51 18.16
C ILE A 556 11.57 -16.42 18.38
N ARG A 557 11.48 -17.71 18.05
CA ARG A 557 12.60 -18.64 18.18
C ARG A 557 13.79 -18.22 17.34
N VAL A 558 13.56 -17.86 16.07
CA VAL A 558 14.63 -17.41 15.16
C VAL A 558 15.26 -16.12 15.65
N ARG A 559 14.46 -15.14 16.06
CA ARG A 559 14.98 -13.87 16.58
C ARG A 559 15.75 -14.02 17.88
N ARG A 560 15.35 -14.95 18.75
CA ARG A 560 16.09 -15.24 20.00
C ARG A 560 17.41 -15.97 19.75
N ALA A 561 17.49 -16.79 18.71
CA ALA A 561 18.68 -17.54 18.35
C ALA A 561 19.62 -16.76 17.43
N GLY A 562 19.12 -15.72 16.74
CA GLY A 562 19.83 -14.95 15.73
C GLY A 562 20.51 -13.68 16.27
N PHE A 563 21.01 -12.87 15.34
CA PHE A 563 21.66 -11.58 15.59
C PHE A 563 20.75 -10.44 15.16
N ALA A 564 20.59 -9.44 16.02
CA ALA A 564 19.72 -8.29 15.77
C ALA A 564 20.26 -7.34 14.69
N TYR A 565 21.58 -7.32 14.52
CA TYR A 565 22.24 -6.45 13.53
C TYR A 565 23.41 -7.17 12.85
N ARG A 566 23.55 -6.93 11.57
CA ARG A 566 24.70 -7.39 10.76
C ARG A 566 24.95 -6.39 9.63
N ASN A 567 26.22 -6.13 9.37
CA ASN A 567 26.62 -5.33 8.23
C ASN A 567 28.06 -5.65 7.84
N THR A 568 28.48 -5.24 6.64
CA THR A 568 29.89 -5.40 6.26
C THR A 568 30.79 -4.61 7.18
N PHE A 569 32.02 -5.04 7.32
CA PHE A 569 32.97 -4.38 8.19
C PHE A 569 33.17 -2.91 7.82
N GLU A 570 33.24 -2.60 6.52
CA GLU A 570 33.39 -1.23 6.01
C GLU A 570 32.23 -0.32 6.46
N LYS A 571 31.00 -0.80 6.32
CA LYS A 571 29.81 -0.03 6.74
C LYS A 571 29.75 0.16 8.26
N ILE A 572 30.15 -0.84 9.04
CA ILE A 572 30.22 -0.73 10.51
C ILE A 572 31.28 0.31 10.89
N VAL A 573 32.47 0.18 10.34
CA VAL A 573 33.56 1.12 10.61
C VAL A 573 33.17 2.53 10.18
N GLN A 574 32.67 2.71 8.98
CA GLN A 574 32.22 4.02 8.48
C GLN A 574 31.15 4.65 9.38
N ARG A 575 30.28 3.84 9.98
CA ARG A 575 29.21 4.35 10.81
C ARG A 575 29.66 4.67 12.23
N PHE A 576 30.51 3.84 12.82
CA PHE A 576 30.85 3.87 14.25
C PHE A 576 32.29 4.29 14.55
N TYR A 577 33.11 4.68 13.55
CA TYR A 577 34.51 5.05 13.76
C TYR A 577 34.73 6.12 14.84
N LEU A 578 33.74 7.01 15.04
CA LEU A 578 33.77 8.06 16.06
C LEU A 578 33.83 7.52 17.49
N LEU A 579 33.47 6.26 17.70
CA LEU A 579 33.35 5.66 19.05
C LEU A 579 34.65 5.09 19.57
N SER A 580 35.68 4.96 18.72
CA SER A 580 36.99 4.44 19.14
C SER A 580 38.08 5.49 18.92
N PRO A 581 38.95 5.71 19.94
CA PRO A 581 40.11 6.60 19.78
C PRO A 581 41.11 6.09 18.74
N ALA A 582 41.11 4.79 18.43
CA ALA A 582 41.97 4.22 17.40
C ALA A 582 41.50 4.51 15.98
N THR A 583 40.20 4.68 15.77
CA THR A 583 39.61 4.92 14.44
C THR A 583 39.24 6.38 14.18
N SER A 584 39.23 7.23 15.24
CA SER A 584 38.89 8.65 15.11
C SER A 584 39.75 9.54 15.97
N TYR A 585 40.19 10.66 15.40
CA TYR A 585 40.83 11.76 16.12
C TYR A 585 40.15 13.07 15.76
N ALA A 586 39.71 13.79 16.76
CA ALA A 586 38.97 15.06 16.63
C ALA A 586 37.75 15.01 15.68
N GLY A 587 37.18 13.85 15.43
CA GLY A 587 36.06 13.65 14.51
C GLY A 587 36.47 13.18 13.12
N ASP A 588 37.75 13.20 12.81
CA ASP A 588 38.26 12.70 11.53
C ASP A 588 38.54 11.18 11.62
N TYR A 589 38.30 10.50 10.51
CA TYR A 589 38.61 9.08 10.36
C TYR A 589 40.12 8.90 10.14
N ILE A 590 40.78 8.12 11.01
CA ILE A 590 42.23 7.94 11.00
C ILE A 590 42.70 6.48 10.82
N TRP A 591 41.76 5.52 10.78
CA TRP A 591 42.11 4.10 10.69
C TRP A 591 42.74 3.75 9.33
N GLN A 592 43.92 3.13 9.36
CA GLN A 592 44.64 2.71 8.16
C GLN A 592 44.75 1.18 8.01
N GLY A 593 44.23 0.43 8.97
CA GLY A 593 44.16 -1.04 8.91
C GLY A 593 43.00 -1.54 8.04
N ASP A 594 42.86 -2.86 7.97
CA ASP A 594 41.74 -3.51 7.32
C ASP A 594 40.43 -3.23 8.08
N ALA A 595 39.29 -3.30 7.37
CA ALA A 595 37.98 -2.98 7.94
C ALA A 595 37.57 -3.95 9.05
N ARG A 596 37.98 -5.22 8.97
CA ARG A 596 37.68 -6.24 9.99
C ARG A 596 38.32 -5.88 11.33
N SER A 597 39.62 -5.58 11.34
CA SER A 597 40.34 -5.16 12.56
C SER A 597 39.83 -3.84 13.11
N GLY A 598 39.44 -2.90 12.23
CA GLY A 598 38.80 -1.65 12.62
C GLY A 598 37.45 -1.88 13.32
N CYS A 599 36.63 -2.77 12.80
CA CYS A 599 35.35 -3.17 13.40
C CYS A 599 35.56 -3.81 14.77
N GLU A 600 36.50 -4.75 14.88
CA GLU A 600 36.86 -5.40 16.14
C GLU A 600 37.30 -4.37 17.19
N ARG A 601 38.18 -3.45 16.79
CA ARG A 601 38.67 -2.39 17.67
C ARG A 601 37.56 -1.51 18.21
N ILE A 602 36.59 -1.11 17.34
CA ILE A 602 35.43 -0.32 17.76
C ILE A 602 34.59 -1.06 18.79
N PHE A 603 34.32 -2.36 18.59
CA PHE A 603 33.54 -3.15 19.56
C PHE A 603 34.24 -3.29 20.90
N ILE A 604 35.57 -3.49 20.91
CA ILE A 604 36.35 -3.56 22.15
C ILE A 604 36.36 -2.20 22.86
N ASP A 605 36.66 -1.11 22.16
CA ASP A 605 36.80 0.23 22.76
C ASP A 605 35.47 0.79 23.28
N THR A 606 34.34 0.34 22.72
CA THR A 606 32.99 0.71 23.20
C THR A 606 32.56 -0.10 24.42
N GLY A 607 33.34 -1.11 24.83
CA GLY A 607 33.06 -1.91 26.02
C GLY A 607 31.90 -2.89 25.89
N ILE A 608 31.53 -3.24 24.63
CA ILE A 608 30.49 -4.26 24.40
C ILE A 608 31.04 -5.63 24.88
N ALA A 609 30.19 -6.35 25.63
CA ALA A 609 30.53 -7.69 26.10
C ALA A 609 30.87 -8.63 24.92
N ARG A 610 31.86 -9.50 25.08
CA ARG A 610 32.38 -10.34 24.00
C ARG A 610 31.38 -11.34 23.45
N ASP A 611 30.42 -11.74 24.24
CA ASP A 611 29.30 -12.62 23.86
C ASP A 611 28.16 -11.92 23.11
N GLU A 612 28.19 -10.58 23.06
CA GLU A 612 27.22 -9.76 22.32
C GLU A 612 27.55 -9.56 20.85
N TRP A 613 28.74 -9.92 20.39
CA TRP A 613 29.16 -9.74 19.03
C TRP A 613 30.01 -10.87 18.47
N GLN A 614 29.92 -11.09 17.18
CA GLN A 614 30.77 -11.99 16.42
C GLN A 614 31.27 -11.33 15.13
N LEU A 615 32.49 -11.70 14.71
CA LEU A 615 33.01 -11.31 13.39
C LEU A 615 32.98 -12.53 12.48
N GLY A 616 32.27 -12.37 11.38
CA GLY A 616 32.23 -13.39 10.33
C GLY A 616 33.40 -13.29 9.37
N VAL A 617 33.21 -13.75 8.16
CA VAL A 617 34.19 -13.66 7.07
C VAL A 617 34.25 -12.24 6.51
N SER A 618 33.08 -11.62 6.24
CA SER A 618 32.96 -10.29 5.63
C SER A 618 32.13 -9.29 6.45
N LYS A 619 31.44 -9.76 7.49
CA LYS A 619 30.47 -8.98 8.27
C LYS A 619 30.68 -9.06 9.77
N GLY A 620 30.34 -7.99 10.46
CA GLY A 620 30.22 -7.95 11.91
C GLY A 620 28.76 -8.16 12.34
N PHE A 621 28.56 -8.89 13.43
CA PHE A 621 27.25 -9.28 13.97
C PHE A 621 27.12 -8.83 15.42
N ILE A 622 25.94 -8.24 15.76
CA ILE A 622 25.58 -7.86 17.13
C ILE A 622 24.31 -8.62 17.51
N LYS A 623 24.37 -9.29 18.68
CA LYS A 623 23.35 -10.24 19.10
C LYS A 623 22.06 -9.56 19.54
N ASN A 624 22.15 -8.59 20.43
CA ASN A 624 20.99 -7.94 21.00
C ASN A 624 20.73 -6.57 20.39
N PRO A 625 19.48 -6.20 20.14
CA PRO A 625 19.13 -4.87 19.62
C PRO A 625 19.48 -3.74 20.60
N GLU A 626 19.47 -4.01 21.91
CA GLU A 626 19.87 -3.05 22.94
C GLU A 626 21.32 -2.60 22.78
N THR A 627 22.19 -3.51 22.43
CA THR A 627 23.63 -3.27 22.20
C THR A 627 23.83 -2.37 20.96
N LEU A 628 23.11 -2.65 19.86
CA LEU A 628 23.11 -1.77 18.69
C LEU A 628 22.64 -0.37 19.06
N PHE A 629 21.56 -0.26 19.80
CA PHE A 629 20.99 1.02 20.18
C PHE A 629 21.89 1.79 21.13
N ALA A 630 22.63 1.11 21.99
CA ALA A 630 23.65 1.74 22.81
C ALA A 630 24.75 2.38 21.94
N LEU A 631 25.22 1.68 20.89
CA LEU A 631 26.19 2.22 19.94
C LEU A 631 25.65 3.44 19.19
N GLU A 632 24.42 3.36 18.66
CA GLU A 632 23.78 4.48 17.97
C GLU A 632 23.61 5.69 18.90
N THR A 633 23.17 5.46 20.15
CA THR A 633 23.04 6.50 21.15
C THR A 633 24.38 7.15 21.49
N MET A 634 25.46 6.36 21.63
CA MET A 634 26.81 6.88 21.85
C MET A 634 27.26 7.78 20.70
N ARG A 635 27.02 7.34 19.44
CA ARG A 635 27.33 8.10 18.24
C ARG A 635 26.55 9.40 18.18
N ASP A 636 25.27 9.37 18.44
CA ASP A 636 24.41 10.57 18.41
C ASP A 636 24.78 11.56 19.53
N ARG A 637 25.13 11.07 20.73
CA ARG A 637 25.69 11.89 21.80
C ARG A 637 26.99 12.56 21.41
N TYR A 638 27.87 11.86 20.68
CA TYR A 638 29.11 12.44 20.19
C TYR A 638 28.81 13.63 19.26
N TRP A 639 27.94 13.45 18.25
CA TRP A 639 27.56 14.53 17.36
C TRP A 639 26.85 15.69 18.08
N HIS A 640 25.96 15.38 19.00
CA HIS A 640 25.30 16.39 19.81
C HIS A 640 26.30 17.21 20.63
N ASN A 641 27.25 16.56 21.26
CA ASN A 641 28.31 17.24 22.04
C ASN A 641 29.17 18.12 21.14
N MET A 642 29.53 17.68 19.95
CA MET A 642 30.27 18.47 18.98
C MET A 642 29.46 19.68 18.51
N ALA A 643 28.20 19.52 18.17
CA ALA A 643 27.31 20.63 17.83
C ALA A 643 27.19 21.63 18.97
N MET A 644 27.05 21.19 20.22
CA MET A 644 27.02 22.06 21.37
C MET A 644 28.33 22.84 21.56
N ARG A 645 29.50 22.21 21.32
CA ARG A 645 30.79 22.89 21.39
C ARG A 645 30.88 24.01 20.36
N ILE A 646 30.51 23.76 19.13
CA ILE A 646 30.46 24.75 18.04
C ILE A 646 29.50 25.87 18.38
N GLN A 647 28.30 25.56 18.82
CA GLN A 647 27.31 26.58 19.24
C GLN A 647 27.78 27.44 20.39
N ARG A 648 28.43 26.84 21.40
CA ARG A 648 28.99 27.60 22.52
C ARG A 648 30.11 28.55 22.07
N ALA A 649 31.02 28.05 21.22
CA ALA A 649 32.10 28.87 20.66
C ALA A 649 31.53 30.02 19.82
N TRP A 650 30.54 29.76 18.97
CA TRP A 650 29.88 30.78 18.15
C TRP A 650 29.14 31.82 19.00
N ARG A 651 28.38 31.38 19.99
CA ARG A 651 27.70 32.31 20.92
C ARG A 651 28.71 33.17 21.73
N ALA A 652 29.84 32.59 22.12
CA ALA A 652 30.92 33.33 22.80
C ALA A 652 31.59 34.34 21.85
N TYR A 653 31.79 33.98 20.58
CA TYR A 653 32.29 34.89 19.55
C TYR A 653 31.32 36.05 19.31
N LEU A 654 30.02 35.78 19.13
CA LEU A 654 29.03 36.85 18.95
C LEU A 654 28.96 37.79 20.12
N ARG A 655 28.98 37.28 21.39
CA ARG A 655 29.01 38.11 22.59
C ARG A 655 30.24 39.03 22.62
N ARG A 656 31.43 38.47 22.36
CA ARG A 656 32.67 39.29 22.30
C ARG A 656 32.60 40.34 21.22
N ARG A 657 32.08 40.03 20.07
CA ARG A 657 31.88 40.99 18.97
C ARG A 657 30.91 42.09 19.35
N GLU A 658 29.80 41.76 19.99
CA GLU A 658 28.82 42.74 20.47
C GLU A 658 29.36 43.61 21.57
N GLU A 659 30.09 43.05 22.56
CA GLU A 659 30.77 43.80 23.60
C GLU A 659 31.81 44.75 23.02
N SER A 660 32.59 44.28 22.03
CA SER A 660 33.56 45.13 21.35
C SER A 660 32.88 46.25 20.58
N ALA A 661 31.80 45.97 19.86
CA ALA A 661 31.02 47.00 19.17
C ALA A 661 30.44 48.05 20.17
N ARG A 662 29.92 47.57 21.29
CA ARG A 662 29.44 48.49 22.36
C ARG A 662 30.54 49.31 22.97
N ARG A 663 31.78 48.75 23.14
CA ARG A 663 32.95 49.50 23.60
C ARG A 663 33.33 50.58 22.60
N ILE A 664 33.40 50.29 21.33
CA ILE A 664 33.69 51.22 20.24
C ILE A 664 32.61 52.32 20.20
N GLN A 665 31.34 51.96 20.25
CA GLN A 665 30.23 52.90 20.25
C GLN A 665 30.29 53.85 21.45
N ARG A 666 30.57 53.30 22.64
CA ARG A 666 30.73 54.15 23.85
C ARG A 666 31.92 55.11 23.74
N ALA A 667 33.07 54.62 23.26
CA ALA A 667 34.24 55.48 23.06
C ALA A 667 33.96 56.55 22.02
N TRP A 668 33.28 56.20 20.91
CA TRP A 668 32.90 57.16 19.86
C TRP A 668 31.92 58.25 20.39
N ARG A 669 30.89 57.79 21.10
CA ARG A 669 29.95 58.75 21.73
C ARG A 669 30.63 59.68 22.70
N ARG A 670 31.51 59.19 23.58
CA ARG A 670 32.31 60.05 24.51
C ARG A 670 33.20 60.98 23.76
N SER A 671 33.83 60.55 22.69
CA SER A 671 34.68 61.40 21.85
C SER A 671 33.86 62.55 21.22
N ARG A 672 32.68 62.18 20.67
CA ARG A 672 31.75 63.12 20.04
C ARG A 672 31.21 64.14 21.08
N GLU A 673 30.77 63.70 22.25
CA GLU A 673 30.33 64.53 23.33
C GLU A 673 31.46 65.47 23.78
N GLY A 674 32.69 64.96 23.83
CA GLY A 674 33.87 65.75 24.13
C GLY A 674 34.18 66.82 23.07
N TYR A 675 34.05 66.48 21.78
CA TYR A 675 34.22 67.44 20.67
C TYR A 675 33.11 68.49 20.67
N GLU A 676 31.85 68.10 20.82
CA GLU A 676 30.73 69.03 20.92
C GLU A 676 30.89 69.99 22.12
N PHE A 677 31.39 69.43 23.24
CA PHE A 677 31.70 70.24 24.41
C PHE A 677 32.83 71.22 24.13
N LEU A 678 33.91 70.83 23.48
CA LEU A 678 35.00 71.67 23.10
C LEU A 678 34.56 72.74 22.11
N GLU A 679 33.78 72.42 21.12
CA GLU A 679 33.20 73.40 20.19
C GLU A 679 32.27 74.39 20.89
N MET A 680 31.38 73.90 21.76
CA MET A 680 30.54 74.82 22.55
C MET A 680 31.35 75.69 23.47
N ARG A 681 32.39 75.16 24.11
CA ARG A 681 33.30 75.92 24.93
C ARG A 681 34.03 76.99 24.11
N ASP A 682 34.57 76.67 23.01
CA ASP A 682 35.33 77.55 22.13
C ASP A 682 34.40 78.63 21.53
N TYR A 683 33.18 78.19 21.09
CA TYR A 683 32.13 79.12 20.65
C TYR A 683 31.72 80.08 21.78
N GLY A 684 31.54 79.61 23.02
CA GLY A 684 31.27 80.44 24.20
C GLY A 684 32.39 81.40 24.49
N HIS A 685 33.66 81.01 24.32
CA HIS A 685 34.80 81.84 24.43
C HIS A 685 34.89 82.95 23.34
N GLN A 686 34.42 82.63 22.13
CA GLN A 686 34.35 83.64 21.03
C GLN A 686 33.26 84.69 21.26
N LEU A 687 32.13 84.27 21.82
CA LEU A 687 31.01 85.16 22.10
C LEU A 687 31.29 86.14 23.24
N LEU A 688 32.24 85.83 24.14
CA LEU A 688 32.60 86.73 25.28
C LEU A 688 33.72 87.71 24.89
N SER A 689 33.32 88.93 24.64
CA SER A 689 34.21 90.00 24.18
C SER A 689 35.15 90.55 25.24
N GLY A 690 35.04 90.20 26.53
CA GLY A 690 35.83 90.75 27.63
C GLY A 690 36.43 89.68 28.56
N ARG A 691 37.64 89.97 29.11
CA ARG A 691 38.33 89.10 30.05
C ARG A 691 37.54 88.79 31.35
N LYS A 692 36.63 89.64 31.77
CA LYS A 692 35.81 89.46 32.97
C LYS A 692 34.65 88.51 32.79
N GLU A 693 34.11 88.40 31.62
CA GLU A 693 32.98 87.52 31.31
C GLU A 693 33.43 86.04 31.09
N ARG A 694 34.65 85.82 30.62
CA ARG A 694 35.24 84.49 30.50
C ARG A 694 35.35 83.77 31.86
N ARG A 695 35.47 84.49 32.99
CA ARG A 695 35.55 83.87 34.31
C ARG A 695 34.20 83.47 34.89
N ARG A 696 33.09 83.90 34.32
CA ARG A 696 31.74 83.57 34.78
C ARG A 696 31.19 82.25 34.19
N PHE A 697 31.76 81.84 33.10
CA PHE A 697 31.43 80.53 32.55
C PHE A 697 32.33 79.49 33.22
N SER A 698 31.85 79.00 34.35
CA SER A 698 32.45 77.82 34.98
C SER A 698 31.98 76.56 34.28
N LEU A 699 32.92 75.74 33.91
CA LEU A 699 32.66 74.35 33.36
C LEU A 699 31.89 73.48 34.36
N VAL A 700 31.69 73.88 35.60
CA VAL A 700 30.98 73.18 36.66
C VAL A 700 29.47 73.40 36.58
N SER A 701 28.99 74.36 35.81
CA SER A 701 27.56 74.68 35.66
C SER A 701 26.95 74.13 34.36
N MET A 702 27.67 73.32 33.66
CA MET A 702 27.17 72.42 32.58
C MET A 702 27.23 71.01 33.13
#